data_37e647867383e6da63c6377fcca4504c
#
_entry.id   37e647867383e6da63c6377fcca4504c
#
_cell.length_a   1.000
_cell.length_b   1.000
_cell.length_c   1.000
_cell.angle_alpha   90.00
_cell.angle_beta   90.00
_cell.angle_gamma   90.00
#
_symmetry.space_group_name_H-M   'P 1'
#
loop_
_entity.id
_entity.type
_entity.pdbx_description
1 polymer ?
#
loop_
_entity_poly.entity_id
_entity_poly.type
_entity_poly.pdbx_seq_one_letter_code
_entity_poly.pdbx_strand_id
1 'polypeptide(L)'
;MPDTAAVVLSPPAPRAALLALLALACGGPDPKGGAADDGGGADDGSEPPAIDLVSKLPAGEARAGVITDERALFGGTAASGRVGDIKLYNSVARFVIQGLRPGDYYIRHGGILIDADAERAEGEAGRDLLDELSPMAGLGRIVQGTAVEVLDAGGPGRAAVVQVRGVGAPFELLTGATESPDFVPDIDVEIITTYTLQPDSPLLDMQTQVVWGGSAQPVQLGDLALYGIEAGEIFGPGVGFAEGTGRDPGWVAVVGRDADIALGIFGVGPADFPGSPLEALLGDIGPVLATILPSQTLSTGQSTTWRRYLGVGRDLATLSGAWAAQRGEPTTTVGGVVEVGGAPVEGVRVLLADPDGRPATLALTGPDGRWTAALPATDGWTALGDGRGDGRNVDLPAGAPWYPPHGAPFAQQLALDTLTTPRATAWAEGLGLAGPVAVSADTPLDFAQPGVLSVDLGDGRPAVVRVDFAAGDPVSADSTKVRGRPDGRAGWLYLRDGAGSIPLEPGDYVVTVHRGLRWEAATATVRIDSGAVSPLSLTLTQAYETPGVIGIDPHSHASPSPDGRVEMAERLITSAAHGVDLHIGTDHEHVADYRPLLAALGLDRFGATVPATEVSPVLKGHTNVWPLQPDADGQGGGGLRWWELDIDTDALYAAIHEQYGPGAMLQVNHPSGGSGMFGAADLLPDGSGARNPSRWSDNFELVEVLNDGSWVDFSSDFLHLVNFGVRAVPVGVSDSHGHENGMGANLTWLYTGEDHAALTDPAALKAATLAGGTVPALGPYLDLRVDGVWASGHTFDGPQTLNVQVRAATWCVIDRVQLLRDGVVVDERAVSPDDAGAGGLRWAGSFLLEPDQDASYVVMAQGSADMSPPYPGKRPWAMSAPLFIDVDGGGWSAPGGSFSTGD
;
A
#
# COMPACT_ATOMS: atom_id res chain seq x y z
N MET A 1 3.42 24.98 -40.23
CA MET A 1 3.64 25.38 -38.85
C MET A 1 2.65 24.64 -38.01
N PRO A 2 3.07 23.65 -37.24
CA PRO A 2 2.22 22.98 -36.26
C PRO A 2 2.46 23.57 -34.88
N ASP A 3 1.37 23.78 -34.19
CA ASP A 3 1.30 24.22 -32.81
C ASP A 3 1.92 23.19 -31.87
N THR A 4 2.91 23.62 -31.15
CA THR A 4 3.45 22.91 -30.00
C THR A 4 2.52 23.16 -28.81
N ALA A 5 1.70 22.15 -28.47
CA ALA A 5 1.00 22.11 -27.20
C ALA A 5 2.05 21.88 -26.08
N ALA A 6 2.29 22.91 -25.30
CA ALA A 6 3.10 22.84 -24.11
C ALA A 6 2.34 22.03 -23.06
N VAL A 7 2.91 20.91 -22.66
CA VAL A 7 2.54 20.20 -21.44
C VAL A 7 2.92 21.12 -20.28
N VAL A 8 1.93 21.64 -19.58
CA VAL A 8 2.14 22.38 -18.34
C VAL A 8 2.50 21.36 -17.26
N LEU A 9 3.77 21.19 -17.02
CA LEU A 9 4.28 20.53 -15.83
C LEU A 9 3.96 21.43 -14.64
N SER A 10 3.21 20.91 -13.69
CA SER A 10 3.04 21.53 -12.38
C SER A 10 4.42 21.73 -11.76
N PRO A 11 4.71 22.88 -11.13
CA PRO A 11 6.01 23.12 -10.53
C PRO A 11 6.22 22.14 -9.36
N PRO A 12 7.44 21.63 -9.16
CA PRO A 12 7.74 20.79 -8.02
C PRO A 12 7.49 21.57 -6.73
N ALA A 13 6.82 20.93 -5.78
CA ALA A 13 6.57 21.46 -4.45
C ALA A 13 7.90 21.88 -3.78
N PRO A 14 7.88 22.89 -2.90
CA PRO A 14 9.10 23.54 -2.46
C PRO A 14 9.89 22.70 -1.46
N ARG A 15 10.86 21.92 -1.96
CA ARG A 15 11.97 21.37 -1.14
C ARG A 15 12.67 22.47 -0.32
N ALA A 16 12.53 23.73 -0.73
CA ALA A 16 13.14 24.88 -0.08
C ALA A 16 12.52 25.28 1.27
N ALA A 17 11.28 24.89 1.58
CA ALA A 17 10.65 25.27 2.85
C ALA A 17 11.12 24.41 4.02
N LEU A 18 11.46 23.15 3.80
CA LEU A 18 12.02 22.26 4.81
C LEU A 18 13.47 22.64 5.15
N LEU A 19 14.26 22.97 4.16
CA LEU A 19 15.65 23.42 4.33
C LEU A 19 15.75 24.76 5.08
N ALA A 20 14.78 25.66 4.94
CA ALA A 20 14.78 26.96 5.64
C ALA A 20 14.41 26.83 7.14
N LEU A 21 13.61 25.84 7.52
CA LEU A 21 13.34 25.51 8.93
C LEU A 21 14.48 24.75 9.61
N LEU A 22 15.29 24.04 8.84
CA LEU A 22 16.41 23.21 9.28
C LEU A 22 17.69 23.99 9.57
N ALA A 23 17.90 25.14 8.93
CA ALA A 23 19.13 25.96 9.05
C ALA A 23 19.29 26.69 10.40
N LEU A 24 18.28 26.64 11.28
CA LEU A 24 18.29 27.36 12.58
C LEU A 24 18.72 26.50 13.77
N ALA A 25 19.05 25.23 13.60
CA ALA A 25 19.29 24.28 14.68
C ALA A 25 20.73 23.79 14.90
N CYS A 26 21.73 24.28 14.16
CA CYS A 26 23.11 23.80 14.26
C CYS A 26 24.02 24.74 15.06
N GLY A 27 24.53 24.27 16.16
CA GLY A 27 25.71 24.88 16.80
C GLY A 27 25.97 24.53 18.27
N GLY A 28 26.96 23.66 18.51
CA GLY A 28 27.68 23.57 19.79
C GLY A 28 28.22 22.19 20.15
N PRO A 29 29.41 22.08 20.75
CA PRO A 29 30.24 20.86 20.73
C PRO A 29 30.03 19.92 21.93
N ASP A 30 30.43 18.64 21.69
CA ASP A 30 30.51 17.52 22.64
C ASP A 30 31.19 17.76 23.96
N PRO A 31 30.85 17.00 25.02
CA PRO A 31 31.84 16.04 25.53
C PRO A 31 31.27 14.70 26.05
N LYS A 32 32.16 13.74 26.06
CA LYS A 32 32.11 12.32 26.32
C LYS A 32 31.88 11.86 27.77
N GLY A 33 31.17 10.74 27.90
CA GLY A 33 31.61 9.55 28.66
C GLY A 33 31.36 9.42 30.15
N GLY A 34 30.78 8.28 30.55
CA GLY A 34 30.86 7.75 31.91
C GLY A 34 29.91 6.60 32.23
N ALA A 35 30.50 5.45 32.60
CA ALA A 35 29.87 4.13 32.74
C ALA A 35 29.21 3.89 34.11
N ALA A 36 28.21 3.03 34.05
CA ALA A 36 27.71 1.95 34.95
C ALA A 36 27.86 2.04 36.49
N ASP A 37 26.80 1.69 37.21
CA ASP A 37 26.90 0.71 38.29
C ASP A 37 25.57 0.02 38.65
N ASP A 38 25.66 -1.27 38.97
CA ASP A 38 24.59 -2.20 39.27
C ASP A 38 24.04 -2.02 40.70
N GLY A 39 22.70 -2.17 40.85
CA GLY A 39 22.08 -2.24 42.17
C GLY A 39 20.84 -3.16 42.17
N GLY A 40 21.05 -4.44 42.48
CA GLY A 40 19.98 -5.42 42.63
C GLY A 40 19.10 -5.20 43.84
N GLY A 41 17.78 -5.24 43.62
CA GLY A 41 16.76 -5.35 44.67
C GLY A 41 15.98 -6.64 44.50
N ALA A 42 15.86 -7.41 45.57
CA ALA A 42 15.20 -8.71 45.61
C ALA A 42 13.68 -8.57 45.49
N ASP A 43 13.11 -9.32 44.55
CA ASP A 43 11.69 -9.47 44.30
C ASP A 43 11.09 -10.56 45.22
N ASP A 44 10.00 -10.21 45.89
CA ASP A 44 9.17 -11.15 46.69
C ASP A 44 8.09 -11.72 45.75
N GLY A 45 8.41 -12.88 45.22
CA GLY A 45 7.63 -13.57 44.20
C GLY A 45 6.21 -14.02 44.64
N SER A 46 5.27 -13.10 44.55
CA SER A 46 3.86 -13.44 44.35
C SER A 46 3.37 -12.76 43.05
N GLU A 47 3.27 -13.55 41.99
CA GLU A 47 2.59 -13.09 40.78
C GLU A 47 1.19 -12.59 41.13
N PRO A 48 0.83 -11.34 40.76
CA PRO A 48 -0.55 -10.91 40.91
C PRO A 48 -1.45 -11.80 40.06
N PRO A 49 -2.71 -12.06 40.50
CA PRO A 49 -3.62 -12.93 39.76
C PRO A 49 -3.76 -12.40 38.31
N ALA A 50 -3.61 -13.31 37.34
CA ALA A 50 -3.73 -12.98 35.92
C ALA A 50 -5.04 -12.24 35.66
N ILE A 51 -4.92 -11.04 35.08
CA ILE A 51 -6.07 -10.20 34.72
C ILE A 51 -6.69 -10.79 33.46
N ASP A 52 -8.00 -11.04 33.47
CA ASP A 52 -8.71 -11.47 32.25
C ASP A 52 -8.78 -10.30 31.26
N LEU A 53 -8.05 -10.44 30.13
CA LEU A 53 -8.00 -9.47 29.02
C LEU A 53 -8.74 -10.00 27.77
N VAL A 54 -9.34 -11.20 27.84
CA VAL A 54 -10.06 -11.84 26.75
C VAL A 54 -11.53 -11.47 26.74
N SER A 55 -12.16 -11.49 27.92
CA SER A 55 -13.59 -11.26 28.05
C SER A 55 -13.97 -9.80 27.76
N LYS A 56 -15.09 -9.60 27.06
CA LYS A 56 -15.69 -8.27 26.89
C LYS A 56 -16.07 -7.67 28.26
N LEU A 57 -15.90 -6.35 28.37
CA LEU A 57 -16.26 -5.63 29.57
C LEU A 57 -17.71 -5.12 29.50
N PRO A 58 -18.43 -5.15 30.62
CA PRO A 58 -19.69 -4.47 30.74
C PRO A 58 -19.49 -2.95 30.72
N ALA A 59 -20.53 -2.20 30.37
CA ALA A 59 -20.51 -0.75 30.49
C ALA A 59 -20.13 -0.30 31.93
N GLY A 60 -19.38 0.79 32.03
CA GLY A 60 -18.87 1.31 33.29
C GLY A 60 -17.57 0.67 33.77
N GLU A 61 -16.90 -0.14 32.97
CA GLU A 61 -15.63 -0.77 33.33
C GLU A 61 -14.53 -0.47 32.29
N ALA A 62 -13.30 -0.27 32.75
CA ALA A 62 -12.09 -0.24 31.92
C ALA A 62 -11.05 -1.16 32.53
N ARG A 63 -10.15 -1.73 31.71
CA ARG A 63 -9.16 -2.70 32.18
C ARG A 63 -7.84 -2.54 31.42
N ALA A 64 -6.72 -2.77 32.12
CA ALA A 64 -5.40 -2.86 31.56
C ALA A 64 -4.59 -4.01 32.15
N GLY A 65 -3.73 -4.62 31.35
CA GLY A 65 -2.83 -5.69 31.79
C GLY A 65 -1.89 -6.16 30.68
N VAL A 66 -0.91 -6.96 31.09
CA VAL A 66 0.00 -7.64 30.15
C VAL A 66 -0.76 -8.77 29.46
N ILE A 67 -0.68 -8.83 28.14
CA ILE A 67 -1.29 -9.89 27.33
C ILE A 67 -0.51 -11.19 27.58
N THR A 68 -1.20 -12.20 28.09
CA THR A 68 -0.64 -13.53 28.34
C THR A 68 -1.35 -14.61 27.52
N ASP A 69 -2.39 -14.26 26.80
CA ASP A 69 -3.23 -15.15 25.98
C ASP A 69 -3.49 -14.48 24.63
N GLU A 70 -3.16 -15.16 23.56
CA GLU A 70 -3.34 -14.66 22.18
C GLU A 70 -4.78 -14.28 21.86
N ARG A 71 -5.77 -14.87 22.52
CA ARG A 71 -7.18 -14.52 22.38
C ARG A 71 -7.50 -13.09 22.86
N ALA A 72 -6.61 -12.47 23.60
CA ALA A 72 -6.73 -11.05 23.99
C ALA A 72 -6.32 -10.08 22.89
N LEU A 73 -5.62 -10.56 21.86
CA LEU A 73 -5.24 -9.78 20.68
C LEU A 73 -6.44 -9.51 19.79
N PHE A 74 -6.33 -8.50 18.93
CA PHE A 74 -7.35 -8.20 17.93
C PHE A 74 -6.69 -7.98 16.57
N GLY A 75 -7.45 -8.26 15.50
CA GLY A 75 -6.95 -8.18 14.15
C GLY A 75 -7.22 -6.82 13.51
N GLY A 76 -6.75 -6.68 12.31
CA GLY A 76 -6.86 -5.50 11.45
C GLY A 76 -5.70 -5.52 10.46
N THR A 77 -5.71 -4.65 9.48
CA THR A 77 -4.63 -4.59 8.47
C THR A 77 -3.30 -4.17 9.08
N ALA A 78 -3.34 -3.38 10.15
CA ALA A 78 -2.15 -2.85 10.83
C ALA A 78 -1.84 -3.54 12.17
N ALA A 79 -2.68 -4.49 12.62
CA ALA A 79 -2.55 -5.07 13.96
C ALA A 79 -1.23 -5.83 14.13
N SER A 80 -0.44 -5.45 15.12
CA SER A 80 0.91 -5.96 15.40
C SER A 80 1.13 -6.44 16.84
N GLY A 81 0.09 -6.36 17.68
CA GLY A 81 0.14 -6.75 19.09
C GLY A 81 0.51 -8.21 19.32
N ARG A 82 1.23 -8.50 20.40
CA ARG A 82 1.70 -9.84 20.79
C ARG A 82 1.52 -10.12 22.27
N VAL A 83 1.66 -11.40 22.63
CA VAL A 83 1.84 -11.80 24.01
C VAL A 83 3.08 -11.10 24.58
N GLY A 84 2.90 -10.47 25.75
CA GLY A 84 3.91 -9.62 26.39
C GLY A 84 3.68 -8.12 26.22
N ASP A 85 2.86 -7.69 25.25
CA ASP A 85 2.41 -6.30 25.12
C ASP A 85 1.30 -5.98 26.15
N ILE A 86 0.91 -4.74 26.26
CA ILE A 86 -0.09 -4.29 27.24
C ILE A 86 -1.38 -3.88 26.53
N LYS A 87 -2.48 -4.53 26.87
CA LYS A 87 -3.81 -4.15 26.41
C LYS A 87 -4.47 -3.20 27.39
N LEU A 88 -5.09 -2.11 26.88
CA LEU A 88 -6.05 -1.26 27.56
C LEU A 88 -7.37 -1.35 26.82
N TYR A 89 -8.48 -1.60 27.49
CA TYR A 89 -9.77 -1.66 26.82
C TYR A 89 -10.93 -1.39 27.76
N ASN A 90 -12.07 -1.06 27.18
CA ASN A 90 -13.34 -0.88 27.86
C ASN A 90 -14.48 -1.49 26.99
N SER A 91 -15.73 -1.11 27.25
CA SER A 91 -16.89 -1.60 26.50
C SER A 91 -16.99 -1.08 25.05
N VAL A 92 -16.17 -0.08 24.63
CA VAL A 92 -16.31 0.60 23.33
C VAL A 92 -15.01 0.70 22.53
N ALA A 93 -13.85 0.63 23.21
CA ALA A 93 -12.54 0.83 22.58
C ALA A 93 -11.48 -0.09 23.18
N ARG A 94 -10.49 -0.45 22.36
CA ARG A 94 -9.35 -1.29 22.75
C ARG A 94 -8.06 -0.78 22.10
N PHE A 95 -6.97 -0.83 22.86
CA PHE A 95 -5.65 -0.34 22.48
C PHE A 95 -4.58 -1.31 22.93
N VAL A 96 -3.45 -1.39 22.18
CA VAL A 96 -2.26 -2.13 22.58
C VAL A 96 -1.07 -1.20 22.62
N ILE A 97 -0.36 -1.21 23.77
CA ILE A 97 0.94 -0.56 23.94
C ILE A 97 1.99 -1.66 23.87
N GLN A 98 2.94 -1.49 22.97
CA GLN A 98 4.04 -2.42 22.79
C GLN A 98 4.90 -2.52 24.06
N GLY A 99 5.25 -3.74 24.45
CA GLY A 99 6.25 -3.99 25.48
C GLY A 99 7.65 -3.50 25.07
N LEU A 100 8.67 -3.83 25.90
CA LEU A 100 10.06 -3.44 25.59
C LEU A 100 10.72 -4.37 24.55
N ARG A 101 9.96 -4.92 23.64
CA ARG A 101 10.47 -5.67 22.49
C ARG A 101 10.85 -4.72 21.35
N PRO A 102 11.70 -5.14 20.41
CA PRO A 102 11.93 -4.38 19.18
C PRO A 102 10.62 -4.12 18.43
N GLY A 103 10.55 -2.98 17.74
CA GLY A 103 9.44 -2.62 16.87
C GLY A 103 9.29 -3.59 15.69
N ASP A 104 8.10 -3.66 15.15
CA ASP A 104 7.77 -4.56 14.03
C ASP A 104 7.78 -3.84 12.70
N TYR A 105 7.75 -2.52 12.73
CA TYR A 105 7.65 -1.68 11.55
C TYR A 105 8.76 -0.61 11.54
N TYR A 106 8.46 0.66 11.24
CA TYR A 106 9.48 1.71 11.10
C TYR A 106 10.03 2.24 12.42
N ILE A 107 9.31 2.09 13.53
CA ILE A 107 9.82 2.47 14.84
C ILE A 107 10.51 1.26 15.49
N ARG A 108 11.82 1.37 15.58
CA ARG A 108 12.69 0.29 16.07
C ARG A 108 12.50 -0.08 17.53
N HIS A 109 11.92 0.82 18.32
CA HIS A 109 11.90 0.73 19.77
C HIS A 109 10.52 0.43 20.32
N GLY A 110 10.42 -0.42 21.34
CA GLY A 110 9.19 -0.65 22.07
C GLY A 110 8.77 0.52 22.98
N GLY A 111 7.60 0.37 23.59
CA GLY A 111 7.00 1.41 24.44
C GLY A 111 6.17 2.44 23.68
N ILE A 112 5.69 2.08 22.49
CA ILE A 112 4.81 2.90 21.65
C ILE A 112 3.42 2.27 21.58
N LEU A 113 2.43 3.02 21.10
CA LEU A 113 1.09 2.50 20.86
C LEU A 113 1.05 1.94 19.43
N ILE A 114 0.60 0.69 19.28
CA ILE A 114 0.70 -0.07 18.04
C ILE A 114 -0.64 -0.54 17.48
N ASP A 115 -1.65 -0.78 18.32
CA ASP A 115 -2.97 -1.18 17.83
C ASP A 115 -4.06 -0.33 18.46
N ALA A 116 -5.10 0.00 17.69
CA ALA A 116 -6.29 0.69 18.17
C ALA A 116 -7.52 0.27 17.35
N ASP A 117 -8.54 -0.27 18.01
CA ASP A 117 -9.80 -0.66 17.36
C ASP A 117 -11.00 -0.40 18.26
N ALA A 118 -12.18 -0.22 17.66
CA ALA A 118 -13.43 -0.25 18.40
C ALA A 118 -13.68 -1.65 18.97
N GLU A 119 -14.39 -1.72 20.10
CA GLU A 119 -14.82 -3.02 20.61
C GLU A 119 -15.83 -3.66 19.62
N ARG A 120 -15.57 -4.91 19.23
CA ARG A 120 -16.29 -5.63 18.18
C ARG A 120 -17.23 -6.68 18.74
N ALA A 121 -18.27 -7.08 18.01
CA ALA A 121 -19.11 -8.19 18.40
C ALA A 121 -18.31 -9.51 18.43
N GLU A 122 -18.80 -10.50 19.19
CA GLU A 122 -18.16 -11.81 19.23
C GLU A 122 -18.16 -12.45 17.83
N GLY A 123 -16.97 -12.88 17.37
CA GLY A 123 -16.77 -13.40 16.00
C GLY A 123 -16.67 -12.36 14.90
N GLU A 124 -16.77 -11.07 15.23
CA GLU A 124 -16.48 -9.98 14.29
C GLU A 124 -14.97 -9.73 14.21
N ALA A 125 -14.43 -9.62 12.99
CA ALA A 125 -13.03 -9.35 12.76
C ALA A 125 -12.60 -7.96 13.27
N GLY A 126 -11.37 -7.84 13.75
CA GLY A 126 -10.75 -6.55 14.06
C GLY A 126 -10.53 -5.70 12.80
N ARG A 127 -10.39 -4.39 13.00
CA ARG A 127 -10.27 -3.40 11.91
C ARG A 127 -9.20 -2.36 12.19
N ASP A 128 -8.18 -2.72 12.94
CA ASP A 128 -7.10 -1.81 13.26
C ASP A 128 -6.43 -1.25 12.00
N LEU A 129 -6.15 0.07 12.03
CA LEU A 129 -5.46 0.81 10.99
C LEU A 129 -4.20 1.51 11.51
N LEU A 130 -3.90 1.39 12.81
CA LEU A 130 -2.77 2.06 13.42
C LEU A 130 -1.55 1.14 13.41
N ASP A 131 -0.55 1.49 12.60
CA ASP A 131 0.72 0.76 12.63
C ASP A 131 1.53 1.15 13.88
N GLU A 132 1.83 2.43 14.05
CA GLU A 132 2.68 2.91 15.14
C GLU A 132 2.33 4.35 15.54
N LEU A 133 2.29 4.66 16.83
CA LEU A 133 2.19 6.03 17.34
C LEU A 133 3.20 6.26 18.46
N SER A 134 4.10 7.21 18.26
CA SER A 134 5.12 7.60 19.21
C SER A 134 5.04 9.10 19.53
N PRO A 135 5.14 9.51 20.79
CA PRO A 135 5.42 10.90 21.11
C PRO A 135 6.77 11.34 20.55
N MET A 136 6.85 12.60 20.14
CA MET A 136 8.05 13.19 19.51
C MET A 136 8.53 14.39 20.32
N ALA A 137 9.82 14.40 20.67
CA ALA A 137 10.49 15.48 21.38
C ALA A 137 11.69 16.04 20.57
N GLY A 138 11.45 17.13 19.86
CA GLY A 138 12.32 17.61 18.78
C GLY A 138 12.02 16.91 17.48
N LEU A 139 12.33 17.56 16.35
CA LEU A 139 12.07 16.98 15.04
C LEU A 139 12.84 15.67 14.89
N GLY A 140 12.09 14.59 14.62
CA GLY A 140 12.67 13.27 14.38
C GLY A 140 13.19 12.53 15.61
N ARG A 141 12.91 12.98 16.83
CA ARG A 141 13.24 12.22 18.04
C ARG A 141 11.97 11.61 18.63
N ILE A 142 11.92 10.29 18.63
CA ILE A 142 10.81 9.44 19.12
C ILE A 142 11.17 8.81 20.47
N VAL A 143 10.24 8.09 21.09
CA VAL A 143 10.51 7.37 22.32
C VAL A 143 11.19 6.04 22.09
N GLN A 144 12.25 5.76 22.83
CA GLN A 144 12.76 4.43 23.09
C GLN A 144 12.34 4.03 24.50
N GLY A 145 11.39 3.12 24.63
CA GLY A 145 10.89 2.68 25.90
C GLY A 145 11.94 2.01 26.77
N THR A 146 11.99 2.38 28.05
CA THR A 146 12.86 1.76 29.07
C THR A 146 12.05 1.07 30.16
N ALA A 147 10.78 1.44 30.34
CA ALA A 147 9.82 0.79 31.21
C ALA A 147 8.39 0.98 30.69
N VAL A 148 7.58 -0.05 30.79
CA VAL A 148 6.13 -0.03 30.55
C VAL A 148 5.44 -0.62 31.75
N GLU A 149 4.61 0.17 32.45
CA GLU A 149 4.02 -0.21 33.72
C GLU A 149 2.51 0.01 33.72
N VAL A 150 1.74 -0.97 34.21
CA VAL A 150 0.33 -0.81 34.50
C VAL A 150 0.20 -0.17 35.89
N LEU A 151 -0.08 1.14 35.93
CA LEU A 151 -0.22 1.89 37.18
C LEU A 151 -1.56 1.63 37.87
N ASP A 152 -2.62 1.42 37.09
CA ASP A 152 -3.94 1.00 37.56
C ASP A 152 -4.57 0.05 36.53
N ALA A 153 -4.86 -1.16 36.97
CA ALA A 153 -5.49 -2.17 36.14
C ALA A 153 -6.97 -1.85 35.80
N GLY A 154 -7.53 -0.80 36.37
CA GLY A 154 -8.93 -0.42 36.18
C GLY A 154 -9.89 -1.25 37.01
N GLY A 155 -11.14 -1.39 36.53
CA GLY A 155 -12.25 -2.09 37.14
C GLY A 155 -13.55 -1.29 37.09
N PRO A 156 -14.65 -1.75 37.70
CA PRO A 156 -15.92 -1.04 37.71
C PRO A 156 -15.80 0.38 38.22
N GLY A 157 -16.20 1.37 37.41
CA GLY A 157 -16.16 2.82 37.70
C GLY A 157 -14.75 3.41 37.80
N ARG A 158 -13.70 2.66 37.41
CA ARG A 158 -12.30 3.10 37.49
C ARG A 158 -11.64 3.09 36.12
N ALA A 159 -10.84 4.12 35.90
CA ALA A 159 -10.00 4.19 34.70
C ALA A 159 -8.87 3.15 34.76
N ALA A 160 -8.47 2.67 33.61
CA ALA A 160 -7.23 1.92 33.44
C ALA A 160 -6.09 2.87 33.09
N VAL A 161 -4.91 2.68 33.71
CA VAL A 161 -3.77 3.60 33.53
C VAL A 161 -2.48 2.81 33.27
N VAL A 162 -1.82 3.17 32.18
CA VAL A 162 -0.50 2.61 31.80
C VAL A 162 0.47 3.76 31.64
N GLN A 163 1.71 3.59 32.08
CA GLN A 163 2.77 4.56 31.88
C GLN A 163 3.94 3.92 31.14
N VAL A 164 4.44 4.65 30.14
CA VAL A 164 5.68 4.35 29.43
C VAL A 164 6.70 5.40 29.82
N ARG A 165 7.88 4.93 30.20
CA ARG A 165 9.08 5.76 30.38
C ARG A 165 10.09 5.38 29.33
N GLY A 166 10.79 6.37 28.79
CA GLY A 166 11.77 6.14 27.77
C GLY A 166 12.74 7.31 27.62
N VAL A 167 13.70 7.13 26.75
CA VAL A 167 14.64 8.15 26.31
C VAL A 167 14.32 8.57 24.89
N GLY A 168 14.77 9.75 24.49
CA GLY A 168 14.61 10.21 23.12
C GLY A 168 15.61 9.48 22.20
N ALA A 169 15.11 8.78 21.20
CA ALA A 169 15.93 8.12 20.17
C ALA A 169 15.65 8.72 18.79
N PRO A 170 16.59 8.69 17.85
CA PRO A 170 16.34 9.10 16.48
C PRO A 170 15.24 8.26 15.83
N PHE A 171 14.37 8.91 15.05
CA PHE A 171 13.51 8.22 14.11
C PHE A 171 14.33 7.95 12.85
N GLU A 172 14.71 6.71 12.64
CA GLU A 172 15.69 6.31 11.64
C GLU A 172 15.24 6.59 10.21
N LEU A 173 13.93 6.57 9.97
CA LEU A 173 13.36 6.98 8.70
C LEU A 173 13.79 8.42 8.32
N LEU A 174 13.78 9.36 9.26
CA LEU A 174 14.23 10.73 9.02
C LEU A 174 15.74 10.87 8.96
N THR A 175 16.49 10.15 9.77
CA THR A 175 17.96 10.19 9.73
C THR A 175 18.49 9.56 8.45
N GLY A 176 17.85 8.48 7.98
CA GLY A 176 18.09 7.90 6.66
C GLY A 176 17.75 8.88 5.54
N ALA A 177 16.59 9.58 5.62
CA ALA A 177 16.17 10.55 4.63
C ALA A 177 17.05 11.80 4.50
N THR A 178 17.81 12.14 5.52
CA THR A 178 18.65 13.34 5.52
C THR A 178 20.14 13.07 5.28
N GLU A 179 20.51 11.80 5.10
CA GLU A 179 21.92 11.35 4.94
C GLU A 179 22.85 11.76 6.09
N SER A 180 22.29 12.23 7.18
CA SER A 180 23.06 12.77 8.29
C SER A 180 22.67 12.00 9.55
N PRO A 181 23.53 11.09 10.03
CA PRO A 181 23.32 10.47 11.34
C PRO A 181 23.24 11.53 12.46
N ASP A 182 23.81 12.71 12.22
CA ASP A 182 23.79 13.85 13.14
C ASP A 182 22.56 14.76 12.96
N PHE A 183 21.67 14.45 12.01
CA PHE A 183 20.46 15.25 11.76
C PHE A 183 19.54 15.33 12.98
N VAL A 184 19.44 14.25 13.72
CA VAL A 184 18.81 14.22 15.05
C VAL A 184 19.92 14.11 16.08
N PRO A 185 20.45 15.24 16.62
CA PRO A 185 21.60 15.23 17.49
C PRO A 185 21.31 14.40 18.75
N ASP A 186 22.30 13.66 19.23
CA ASP A 186 22.18 12.91 20.48
C ASP A 186 22.02 13.87 21.66
N ILE A 187 20.83 13.92 22.21
CA ILE A 187 20.47 14.79 23.34
C ILE A 187 19.78 13.92 24.38
N ASP A 188 20.22 14.02 25.61
CA ASP A 188 19.57 13.37 26.73
C ASP A 188 18.16 13.95 26.91
N VAL A 189 17.15 13.15 26.66
CA VAL A 189 15.73 13.52 26.77
C VAL A 189 14.99 12.36 27.41
N GLU A 190 14.40 12.58 28.57
CA GLU A 190 13.45 11.64 29.17
C GLU A 190 12.04 11.95 28.68
N ILE A 191 11.35 10.91 28.20
CA ILE A 191 9.96 10.99 27.70
C ILE A 191 9.10 10.05 28.57
N ILE A 192 8.07 10.62 29.21
CA ILE A 192 7.16 9.86 30.05
C ILE A 192 5.74 10.06 29.54
N THR A 193 5.11 9.02 29.02
CA THR A 193 3.72 9.08 28.55
C THR A 193 2.82 8.26 29.47
N THR A 194 1.77 8.90 29.98
CA THR A 194 0.71 8.25 30.74
C THR A 194 -0.53 8.14 29.87
N TYR A 195 -0.96 6.93 29.66
CA TYR A 195 -2.18 6.57 28.95
C TYR A 195 -3.28 6.28 29.95
N THR A 196 -4.42 6.95 29.82
CA THR A 196 -5.58 6.76 30.72
C THR A 196 -6.82 6.49 29.91
N LEU A 197 -7.44 5.33 30.09
CA LEU A 197 -8.70 4.96 29.47
C LEU A 197 -9.83 4.98 30.50
N GLN A 198 -10.79 5.90 30.32
CA GLN A 198 -11.97 5.98 31.16
C GLN A 198 -12.98 4.86 30.78
N PRO A 199 -13.79 4.35 31.71
CA PRO A 199 -14.93 3.52 31.35
C PRO A 199 -15.81 4.17 30.28
N ASP A 200 -16.23 3.38 29.29
CA ASP A 200 -17.15 3.76 28.19
C ASP A 200 -16.67 4.93 27.29
N SER A 201 -15.43 5.36 27.40
CA SER A 201 -14.86 6.40 26.56
C SER A 201 -14.17 5.78 25.33
N PRO A 202 -14.46 6.25 24.10
CA PRO A 202 -13.68 5.88 22.93
C PRO A 202 -12.37 6.68 22.84
N LEU A 203 -12.10 7.61 23.79
CA LEU A 203 -10.94 8.49 23.79
C LEU A 203 -9.92 8.03 24.84
N LEU A 204 -8.73 7.66 24.38
CA LEU A 204 -7.55 7.39 25.19
C LEU A 204 -6.85 8.72 25.49
N ASP A 205 -6.82 9.12 26.78
CA ASP A 205 -6.11 10.31 27.24
C ASP A 205 -4.60 10.04 27.28
N MET A 206 -3.83 10.80 26.53
CA MET A 206 -2.38 10.71 26.46
C MET A 206 -1.74 11.97 27.02
N GLN A 207 -1.06 11.83 28.13
CA GLN A 207 -0.29 12.91 28.75
C GLN A 207 1.20 12.59 28.68
N THR A 208 1.96 13.39 27.93
CA THR A 208 3.39 13.20 27.77
C THR A 208 4.17 14.33 28.43
N GLN A 209 5.08 13.96 29.33
CA GLN A 209 6.08 14.84 29.92
C GLN A 209 7.43 14.59 29.26
N VAL A 210 8.10 15.68 28.89
CA VAL A 210 9.48 15.67 28.41
C VAL A 210 10.34 16.39 29.43
N VAL A 211 11.43 15.74 29.83
CA VAL A 211 12.52 16.35 30.62
C VAL A 211 13.71 16.54 29.70
N TRP A 212 14.10 17.80 29.48
CA TRP A 212 15.11 18.16 28.51
C TRP A 212 16.50 18.20 29.13
N GLY A 213 17.43 17.38 28.67
CA GLY A 213 18.83 17.35 29.12
C GLY A 213 19.77 18.20 28.27
N GLY A 214 19.35 18.58 27.04
CA GLY A 214 20.15 19.38 26.12
C GLY A 214 20.32 20.84 26.51
N SER A 215 21.17 21.57 25.78
CA SER A 215 21.30 23.01 25.89
C SER A 215 20.01 23.75 25.57
N ALA A 216 19.91 25.02 25.95
CA ALA A 216 18.73 25.85 25.67
C ALA A 216 18.51 26.04 24.18
N GLN A 217 17.39 25.55 23.67
CA GLN A 217 17.01 25.67 22.25
C GLN A 217 15.51 25.57 22.05
N PRO A 218 14.99 26.04 20.91
CA PRO A 218 13.62 25.75 20.51
C PRO A 218 13.45 24.24 20.28
N VAL A 219 12.41 23.66 20.91
CA VAL A 219 12.06 22.24 20.78
C VAL A 219 10.62 22.15 20.26
N GLN A 220 10.43 21.40 19.18
CA GLN A 220 9.11 21.02 18.71
C GLN A 220 8.67 19.75 19.42
N LEU A 221 7.44 19.73 19.88
CA LEU A 221 6.82 18.58 20.52
C LEU A 221 5.63 18.14 19.69
N GLY A 222 5.27 16.88 19.76
CA GLY A 222 4.12 16.36 19.04
C GLY A 222 4.05 14.85 19.07
N ASP A 223 3.40 14.29 18.07
CA ASP A 223 3.27 12.86 17.87
C ASP A 223 3.56 12.51 16.41
N LEU A 224 4.13 11.33 16.22
CA LEU A 224 4.32 10.67 14.95
C LEU A 224 3.40 9.45 14.91
N ALA A 225 2.45 9.43 14.00
CA ALA A 225 1.57 8.29 13.76
C ALA A 225 1.79 7.76 12.35
N LEU A 226 1.91 6.44 12.27
CA LEU A 226 1.94 5.67 11.03
C LEU A 226 0.62 4.89 10.95
N TYR A 227 0.00 4.85 9.79
CA TYR A 227 -1.27 4.15 9.57
C TYR A 227 -1.33 3.56 8.17
N GLY A 228 -2.10 2.51 7.95
CA GLY A 228 -2.25 1.88 6.64
C GLY A 228 -2.83 2.85 5.60
N ILE A 229 -1.99 3.38 4.70
CA ILE A 229 -2.32 4.44 3.74
C ILE A 229 -3.44 4.05 2.78
N GLU A 230 -3.33 2.89 2.23
CA GLU A 230 -4.29 2.42 1.25
C GLU A 230 -5.61 1.97 1.91
N ALA A 231 -5.55 1.61 3.20
CA ALA A 231 -6.72 1.21 3.98
C ALA A 231 -7.47 2.38 4.64
N GLY A 232 -6.85 3.57 4.75
CA GLY A 232 -7.42 4.74 5.40
C GLY A 232 -7.40 6.02 4.56
N GLU A 233 -8.29 6.94 4.86
CA GLU A 233 -8.36 8.28 4.27
C GLU A 233 -8.35 9.33 5.37
N ILE A 234 -7.54 10.39 5.18
CA ILE A 234 -7.48 11.50 6.15
C ILE A 234 -8.74 12.35 6.02
N PHE A 235 -9.37 12.63 7.17
CA PHE A 235 -10.49 13.53 7.29
C PHE A 235 -10.14 14.70 8.23
N GLY A 236 -10.41 15.92 7.75
CA GLY A 236 -10.31 17.14 8.58
C GLY A 236 -11.66 17.86 8.68
N PRO A 237 -12.11 18.30 9.87
CA PRO A 237 -13.32 19.10 10.00
C PRO A 237 -13.21 20.40 9.20
N GLY A 238 -14.27 20.74 8.46
CA GLY A 238 -14.31 21.88 7.56
C GLY A 238 -13.74 21.64 6.18
N VAL A 239 -12.97 20.58 5.99
CA VAL A 239 -12.29 20.22 4.73
C VAL A 239 -12.81 18.91 4.14
N GLY A 240 -13.16 17.92 5.00
CA GLY A 240 -13.53 16.57 4.59
C GLY A 240 -12.30 15.74 4.22
N PHE A 241 -12.41 14.94 3.14
CA PHE A 241 -11.35 14.09 2.61
C PHE A 241 -10.45 14.79 1.57
N ALA A 242 -10.48 16.11 1.46
CA ALA A 242 -9.67 16.84 0.49
C ALA A 242 -8.20 16.91 0.94
N GLU A 243 -7.28 16.76 0.01
CA GLU A 243 -5.85 16.98 0.25
C GLU A 243 -5.58 18.39 0.76
N GLY A 244 -4.68 18.50 1.73
CA GLY A 244 -4.20 19.80 2.21
C GLY A 244 -5.02 20.40 3.33
N THR A 245 -5.11 19.72 4.48
CA THR A 245 -5.73 20.24 5.73
C THR A 245 -5.01 21.44 6.34
N GLY A 246 -4.32 22.24 5.58
CA GLY A 246 -3.45 23.33 6.00
C GLY A 246 -4.02 24.43 6.87
N ARG A 247 -4.99 24.15 7.75
CA ARG A 247 -5.51 25.06 8.75
C ARG A 247 -5.93 24.26 9.98
N ASP A 248 -5.43 24.67 11.11
CA ASP A 248 -5.72 24.29 12.48
C ASP A 248 -7.18 23.76 12.68
N PRO A 249 -7.44 22.47 12.50
CA PRO A 249 -8.79 21.91 12.57
C PRO A 249 -9.22 21.53 13.99
N GLY A 250 -8.33 21.65 14.97
CA GLY A 250 -8.54 21.17 16.35
C GLY A 250 -8.46 19.65 16.50
N TRP A 251 -8.63 18.88 15.41
CA TRP A 251 -8.44 17.44 15.35
C TRP A 251 -8.34 16.96 13.89
N VAL A 252 -7.77 15.80 13.72
CA VAL A 252 -7.64 15.11 12.44
C VAL A 252 -7.92 13.63 12.66
N ALA A 253 -8.48 12.96 11.66
CA ALA A 253 -8.75 11.53 11.75
C ALA A 253 -8.39 10.79 10.47
N VAL A 254 -8.12 9.50 10.62
CA VAL A 254 -8.05 8.51 9.53
C VAL A 254 -9.33 7.69 9.57
N VAL A 255 -10.01 7.57 8.44
CA VAL A 255 -11.25 6.80 8.29
C VAL A 255 -10.97 5.62 7.37
N GLY A 256 -11.33 4.43 7.78
CA GLY A 256 -11.18 3.24 6.95
C GLY A 256 -11.90 3.40 5.60
N ARG A 257 -11.23 3.13 4.49
CA ARG A 257 -11.83 3.20 3.14
C ARG A 257 -12.94 2.17 3.00
N ASP A 258 -12.65 0.96 3.41
CA ASP A 258 -13.50 -0.23 3.26
C ASP A 258 -13.82 -0.89 4.61
N ALA A 259 -13.58 -0.17 5.71
CA ALA A 259 -13.80 -0.65 7.06
C ALA A 259 -14.57 0.37 7.92
N ASP A 260 -15.39 -0.15 8.82
CA ASP A 260 -16.11 0.60 9.84
C ASP A 260 -15.17 0.94 11.02
N ILE A 261 -14.17 1.76 10.73
CA ILE A 261 -13.16 2.23 11.67
C ILE A 261 -12.84 3.70 11.43
N ALA A 262 -12.66 4.43 12.50
CA ALA A 262 -12.11 5.78 12.50
C ALA A 262 -11.11 5.92 13.65
N LEU A 263 -9.95 6.49 13.36
CA LEU A 263 -8.92 6.88 14.32
C LEU A 263 -8.80 8.40 14.32
N GLY A 264 -8.88 9.05 15.45
CA GLY A 264 -8.78 10.51 15.55
C GLY A 264 -7.77 10.95 16.58
N ILE A 265 -6.96 11.96 16.27
CA ILE A 265 -6.09 12.66 17.22
C ILE A 265 -6.72 14.01 17.53
N PHE A 266 -7.01 14.24 18.82
CA PHE A 266 -7.71 15.41 19.32
C PHE A 266 -6.82 16.20 20.28
N GLY A 267 -6.63 17.50 20.02
CA GLY A 267 -5.89 18.41 20.89
C GLY A 267 -6.76 18.95 22.03
N VAL A 268 -6.14 19.56 23.04
CA VAL A 268 -6.86 20.15 24.17
C VAL A 268 -7.37 21.55 23.83
N GLY A 269 -6.86 22.21 22.83
CA GLY A 269 -7.29 23.50 22.33
C GLY A 269 -6.76 23.78 20.90
N PRO A 270 -7.31 24.83 20.24
CA PRO A 270 -6.87 25.16 18.88
C PRO A 270 -5.38 25.50 18.74
N ALA A 271 -4.76 25.98 19.83
CA ALA A 271 -3.35 26.29 19.91
C ALA A 271 -2.47 25.03 20.04
N ASP A 272 -3.04 23.91 20.42
CA ASP A 272 -2.33 22.65 20.66
C ASP A 272 -2.25 21.78 19.39
N PHE A 273 -2.81 22.28 18.28
CA PHE A 273 -2.88 21.55 17.03
C PHE A 273 -2.54 22.38 15.79
N PRO A 274 -1.34 22.93 15.67
CA PRO A 274 -0.90 23.47 14.38
C PRO A 274 -0.26 22.32 13.58
N GLY A 275 -1.05 21.37 13.09
CA GLY A 275 -0.50 20.27 12.31
C GLY A 275 -1.01 20.27 10.88
N SER A 276 -0.12 20.44 9.91
CA SER A 276 -0.34 19.93 8.59
C SER A 276 0.12 18.46 8.57
N PRO A 277 -0.65 17.51 8.00
CA PRO A 277 -0.15 16.17 7.81
C PRO A 277 1.15 16.24 7.01
N LEU A 278 2.17 15.53 7.48
CA LEU A 278 3.44 15.36 6.77
C LEU A 278 3.32 14.46 5.52
N GLU A 279 2.13 13.98 5.19
CA GLU A 279 1.87 13.13 4.04
C GLU A 279 2.48 13.66 2.74
N ALA A 280 2.47 14.97 2.54
CA ALA A 280 3.07 15.62 1.37
C ALA A 280 4.60 15.66 1.38
N LEU A 281 5.26 15.35 2.49
CA LEU A 281 6.72 15.40 2.62
C LEU A 281 7.40 14.03 2.54
N LEU A 282 6.62 12.96 2.75
CA LEU A 282 7.13 11.59 2.83
C LEU A 282 6.37 10.62 1.91
N GLY A 283 5.76 11.13 0.84
CA GLY A 283 4.85 10.44 -0.05
C GLY A 283 5.28 9.09 -0.62
N ASP A 284 6.52 8.69 -0.42
CA ASP A 284 7.03 7.38 -0.82
C ASP A 284 7.33 6.44 0.38
N ILE A 285 6.92 6.80 1.59
CA ILE A 285 7.29 6.08 2.81
C ILE A 285 6.05 5.66 3.62
N GLY A 286 4.91 5.59 2.99
CA GLY A 286 3.64 5.40 3.67
C GLY A 286 3.14 6.68 4.37
N PRO A 287 1.92 6.71 4.89
CA PRO A 287 1.36 7.91 5.48
C PRO A 287 1.86 8.10 6.88
N VAL A 288 2.59 9.14 7.05
CA VAL A 288 2.98 9.65 8.35
C VAL A 288 2.10 10.84 8.69
N LEU A 289 1.30 10.70 9.74
CA LEU A 289 0.58 11.81 10.35
C LEU A 289 1.43 12.36 11.50
N ALA A 290 2.07 13.51 11.32
CA ALA A 290 2.72 14.20 12.41
C ALA A 290 1.83 15.31 12.94
N THR A 291 1.62 15.32 14.25
CA THR A 291 1.05 16.45 14.97
C THR A 291 2.21 17.25 15.58
N ILE A 292 2.25 18.53 15.32
CA ILE A 292 3.35 19.39 15.76
C ILE A 292 2.78 20.55 16.60
N LEU A 293 3.26 20.67 17.83
CA LEU A 293 2.95 21.80 18.71
C LEU A 293 3.83 23.03 18.40
N PRO A 294 3.43 24.24 18.77
CA PRO A 294 4.29 25.40 18.70
C PRO A 294 5.61 25.17 19.42
N SER A 295 6.70 25.59 18.79
CA SER A 295 8.05 25.44 19.35
C SER A 295 8.18 26.13 20.70
N GLN A 296 8.76 25.44 21.69
CA GLN A 296 9.03 25.92 23.03
C GLN A 296 10.54 25.95 23.28
N THR A 297 11.06 26.99 23.90
CA THR A 297 12.47 26.99 24.32
C THR A 297 12.62 26.20 25.61
N LEU A 298 13.33 25.09 25.56
CA LEU A 298 13.67 24.27 26.73
C LEU A 298 15.16 24.35 27.01
N SER A 299 15.51 24.38 28.29
CA SER A 299 16.87 24.37 28.81
C SER A 299 17.10 23.12 29.64
N THR A 300 18.37 22.76 29.85
CA THR A 300 18.77 21.57 30.63
C THR A 300 18.02 21.49 31.96
N GLY A 301 17.39 20.36 32.21
CA GLY A 301 16.58 20.08 33.41
C GLY A 301 15.19 20.70 33.41
N GLN A 302 14.80 21.44 32.39
CA GLN A 302 13.41 21.87 32.25
C GLN A 302 12.53 20.75 31.75
N SER A 303 11.29 20.73 32.25
CA SER A 303 10.27 19.81 31.77
C SER A 303 9.06 20.56 31.20
N THR A 304 8.41 19.99 30.26
CA THR A 304 7.14 20.42 29.72
C THR A 304 6.21 19.23 29.56
N THR A 305 4.91 19.50 29.55
CA THR A 305 3.89 18.45 29.42
C THR A 305 2.82 18.89 28.43
N TRP A 306 2.41 17.99 27.56
CA TRP A 306 1.23 18.20 26.72
C TRP A 306 0.25 17.05 26.85
N ARG A 307 -1.00 17.33 26.55
CA ARG A 307 -2.11 16.39 26.63
C ARG A 307 -2.89 16.39 25.32
N ARG A 308 -3.22 15.22 24.84
CA ARG A 308 -4.08 14.99 23.68
C ARG A 308 -4.82 13.68 23.88
N TYR A 309 -5.75 13.39 22.96
CA TYR A 309 -6.54 12.18 22.99
C TYR A 309 -6.42 11.43 21.67
N LEU A 310 -6.21 10.14 21.73
CA LEU A 310 -6.42 9.25 20.59
C LEU A 310 -7.81 8.65 20.73
N GLY A 311 -8.67 8.87 19.74
CA GLY A 311 -9.99 8.28 19.67
C GLY A 311 -10.03 7.12 18.68
N VAL A 312 -10.74 6.04 19.02
CA VAL A 312 -11.05 4.97 18.09
C VAL A 312 -12.53 4.63 18.17
N GLY A 313 -13.17 4.47 17.02
CA GLY A 313 -14.60 4.16 16.91
C GLY A 313 -14.94 3.58 15.55
N ARG A 314 -16.16 3.11 15.39
CA ARG A 314 -16.66 2.62 14.11
C ARG A 314 -16.87 3.73 13.07
N ASP A 315 -17.09 4.97 13.54
CA ASP A 315 -17.26 6.14 12.68
C ASP A 315 -16.74 7.42 13.37
N LEU A 316 -16.62 8.48 12.58
CA LEU A 316 -16.20 9.79 13.07
C LEU A 316 -17.24 10.47 13.94
N ALA A 317 -18.53 10.23 13.73
CA ALA A 317 -19.60 10.88 14.50
C ALA A 317 -19.54 10.46 15.96
N THR A 318 -19.19 9.22 16.23
CA THR A 318 -18.91 8.72 17.58
C THR A 318 -17.74 9.47 18.22
N LEU A 319 -16.66 9.67 17.49
CA LEU A 319 -15.45 10.32 18.00
C LEU A 319 -15.66 11.83 18.20
N SER A 320 -16.22 12.51 17.20
CA SER A 320 -16.48 13.95 17.28
C SER A 320 -17.49 14.28 18.38
N GLY A 321 -18.50 13.43 18.59
CA GLY A 321 -19.44 13.54 19.70
C GLY A 321 -18.78 13.34 21.07
N ALA A 322 -17.93 12.33 21.21
CA ALA A 322 -17.16 12.08 22.42
C ALA A 322 -16.19 13.25 22.72
N TRP A 323 -15.56 13.79 21.68
CA TRP A 323 -14.70 14.97 21.80
C TRP A 323 -15.47 16.21 22.26
N ALA A 324 -16.64 16.50 21.67
CA ALA A 324 -17.48 17.59 22.09
C ALA A 324 -17.92 17.43 23.57
N ALA A 325 -18.27 16.21 23.97
CA ALA A 325 -18.59 15.90 25.37
C ALA A 325 -17.41 16.12 26.32
N GLN A 326 -16.19 15.71 25.91
CA GLN A 326 -14.95 15.92 26.69
C GLN A 326 -14.67 17.41 26.91
N ARG A 327 -15.03 18.25 25.94
CA ARG A 327 -14.90 19.72 26.03
C ARG A 327 -16.07 20.41 26.76
N GLY A 328 -17.09 19.62 27.09
CA GLY A 328 -18.31 20.20 27.72
C GLY A 328 -19.13 21.05 26.75
N GLU A 329 -19.02 20.82 25.45
CA GLU A 329 -19.78 21.55 24.43
C GLU A 329 -21.23 21.06 24.37
N PRO A 330 -22.21 21.97 24.33
CA PRO A 330 -23.60 21.58 24.21
C PRO A 330 -23.85 21.02 22.81
N THR A 331 -24.33 19.78 22.73
CA THR A 331 -24.69 19.11 21.49
C THR A 331 -26.17 18.72 21.47
N THR A 332 -26.68 18.51 20.24
CA THR A 332 -27.98 17.90 19.99
C THR A 332 -27.76 16.60 19.24
N THR A 333 -28.39 15.51 19.68
CA THR A 333 -28.35 14.24 18.97
C THR A 333 -29.30 14.32 17.79
N VAL A 334 -28.76 14.03 16.64
CA VAL A 334 -29.49 13.88 15.36
C VAL A 334 -29.32 12.45 14.84
N GLY A 335 -30.14 12.04 13.90
CA GLY A 335 -30.03 10.69 13.34
C GLY A 335 -31.06 10.42 12.28
N GLY A 336 -31.14 9.15 11.87
CA GLY A 336 -32.11 8.68 10.93
C GLY A 336 -31.99 7.17 10.71
N VAL A 337 -32.84 6.67 9.81
CA VAL A 337 -32.80 5.27 9.36
C VAL A 337 -32.69 5.27 7.86
N VAL A 338 -31.82 4.44 7.35
CA VAL A 338 -31.72 4.14 5.91
C VAL A 338 -32.39 2.79 5.64
N GLU A 339 -33.45 2.81 4.82
CA GLU A 339 -34.15 1.61 4.41
C GLU A 339 -34.32 1.62 2.88
N VAL A 340 -34.16 0.44 2.28
CA VAL A 340 -34.41 0.23 0.85
C VAL A 340 -35.42 -0.90 0.70
N GLY A 341 -36.57 -0.60 0.06
CA GLY A 341 -37.64 -1.56 -0.05
C GLY A 341 -38.23 -2.04 1.29
N GLY A 342 -38.05 -1.24 2.36
CA GLY A 342 -38.49 -1.57 3.74
C GLY A 342 -37.52 -2.47 4.51
N ALA A 343 -36.31 -2.69 3.99
CA ALA A 343 -35.24 -3.37 4.68
C ALA A 343 -34.15 -2.36 5.14
N PRO A 344 -33.61 -2.48 6.37
CA PRO A 344 -32.52 -1.62 6.82
C PRO A 344 -31.25 -1.87 6.03
N VAL A 345 -30.43 -0.84 5.83
CA VAL A 345 -29.15 -0.91 5.13
C VAL A 345 -28.03 -0.52 6.06
N GLU A 346 -27.12 -1.47 6.31
CA GLU A 346 -25.90 -1.28 7.05
C GLU A 346 -24.80 -0.67 6.16
N GLY A 347 -23.85 0.08 6.77
CA GLY A 347 -22.63 0.54 6.11
C GLY A 347 -22.79 1.80 5.25
N VAL A 348 -23.97 2.44 5.21
CA VAL A 348 -24.16 3.71 4.53
C VAL A 348 -23.42 4.81 5.28
N ARG A 349 -22.53 5.53 4.60
CA ARG A 349 -21.82 6.69 5.14
C ARG A 349 -22.72 7.92 5.09
N VAL A 350 -22.85 8.61 6.18
CA VAL A 350 -23.65 9.84 6.27
C VAL A 350 -22.73 11.01 6.65
N LEU A 351 -22.36 11.78 5.62
CA LEU A 351 -21.58 13.01 5.81
C LEU A 351 -22.48 14.10 6.37
N LEU A 352 -22.07 14.69 7.49
CA LEU A 352 -22.75 15.81 8.11
C LEU A 352 -21.95 17.08 7.86
N ALA A 353 -22.59 18.07 7.25
CA ALA A 353 -22.00 19.35 6.92
C ALA A 353 -22.66 20.48 7.73
N ASP A 354 -21.85 21.48 8.11
CA ASP A 354 -22.29 22.66 8.83
C ASP A 354 -23.18 23.59 7.98
N PRO A 355 -23.76 24.65 8.54
CA PRO A 355 -24.61 25.58 7.79
C PRO A 355 -23.94 26.26 6.61
N ASP A 356 -22.61 26.31 6.57
CA ASP A 356 -21.83 26.82 5.45
C ASP A 356 -21.52 25.74 4.40
N GLY A 357 -22.01 24.51 4.60
CA GLY A 357 -21.80 23.36 3.73
C GLY A 357 -20.43 22.70 3.86
N ARG A 358 -19.70 22.99 4.97
CA ARG A 358 -18.39 22.39 5.22
C ARG A 358 -18.53 21.05 5.94
N PRO A 359 -17.82 19.99 5.50
CA PRO A 359 -17.80 18.70 6.18
C PRO A 359 -17.39 18.84 7.65
N ALA A 360 -18.19 18.26 8.55
CA ALA A 360 -17.92 18.34 9.98
C ALA A 360 -17.65 16.98 10.62
N THR A 361 -18.37 15.94 10.22
CA THR A 361 -18.22 14.58 10.72
C THR A 361 -18.91 13.59 9.79
N LEU A 362 -18.67 12.29 10.01
CA LEU A 362 -19.21 11.19 9.22
C LEU A 362 -19.80 10.14 10.16
N ALA A 363 -21.08 9.81 10.01
CA ALA A 363 -21.73 8.70 10.68
C ALA A 363 -21.82 7.49 9.75
N LEU A 364 -21.97 6.30 10.32
CA LEU A 364 -22.14 5.05 9.60
C LEU A 364 -23.44 4.38 10.06
N THR A 365 -24.24 3.83 9.13
CA THR A 365 -25.43 3.08 9.52
C THR A 365 -25.06 1.71 10.08
N GLY A 366 -25.68 1.33 11.18
CA GLY A 366 -25.56 0.01 11.78
C GLY A 366 -26.42 -1.07 11.09
N PRO A 367 -26.42 -2.30 11.63
CA PRO A 367 -27.21 -3.41 11.08
C PRO A 367 -28.74 -3.16 11.04
N ASP A 368 -29.23 -2.21 11.83
CA ASP A 368 -30.63 -1.79 11.85
C ASP A 368 -30.89 -0.58 10.93
N GLY A 369 -29.93 -0.22 10.07
CA GLY A 369 -29.98 0.93 9.18
C GLY A 369 -29.92 2.29 9.88
N ARG A 370 -29.72 2.33 11.22
CA ARG A 370 -29.71 3.56 11.99
C ARG A 370 -28.32 4.19 12.02
N TRP A 371 -28.31 5.51 11.95
CA TRP A 371 -27.14 6.32 12.22
C TRP A 371 -27.49 7.42 13.22
N THR A 372 -26.51 7.89 14.00
CA THR A 372 -26.66 8.99 14.96
C THR A 372 -25.40 9.83 14.99
N ALA A 373 -25.54 11.11 15.30
CA ALA A 373 -24.44 12.01 15.56
C ALA A 373 -24.80 13.02 16.64
N ALA A 374 -23.82 13.41 17.45
CA ALA A 374 -23.94 14.53 18.38
C ALA A 374 -23.33 15.77 17.70
N LEU A 375 -24.17 16.73 17.30
CA LEU A 375 -23.73 17.95 16.63
C LEU A 375 -23.87 19.17 17.55
N PRO A 376 -23.04 20.21 17.38
CA PRO A 376 -23.26 21.48 18.04
C PRO A 376 -24.71 21.98 17.88
N ALA A 377 -25.27 22.59 18.94
CA ALA A 377 -26.66 23.01 18.96
C ALA A 377 -26.89 24.26 18.11
N THR A 378 -26.67 24.16 16.80
CA THR A 378 -26.93 25.20 15.80
C THR A 378 -27.85 24.65 14.73
N ASP A 379 -28.67 25.52 14.10
CA ASP A 379 -29.55 25.14 13.01
C ASP A 379 -28.82 25.14 11.67
N GLY A 380 -29.36 24.44 10.67
CA GLY A 380 -28.89 24.52 9.30
C GLY A 380 -27.92 23.40 8.88
N TRP A 381 -27.75 22.37 9.68
CA TRP A 381 -26.99 21.17 9.31
C TRP A 381 -27.64 20.42 8.15
N THR A 382 -26.81 19.82 7.30
CA THR A 382 -27.24 18.95 6.20
C THR A 382 -26.60 17.56 6.30
N ALA A 383 -27.32 16.56 5.81
CA ALA A 383 -26.85 15.18 5.69
C ALA A 383 -26.83 14.73 4.22
N LEU A 384 -25.75 14.14 3.80
CA LEU A 384 -25.55 13.48 2.51
C LEU A 384 -25.24 12.02 2.78
N GLY A 385 -26.13 11.10 2.33
CA GLY A 385 -25.92 9.67 2.43
C GLY A 385 -25.12 9.17 1.24
N ASP A 386 -24.09 8.35 1.48
CA ASP A 386 -23.33 7.61 0.49
C ASP A 386 -23.55 6.10 0.70
N GLY A 387 -24.36 5.52 -0.14
CA GLY A 387 -24.64 4.08 -0.19
C GLY A 387 -23.82 3.38 -1.27
N ARG A 388 -22.81 4.05 -1.83
CA ARG A 388 -21.87 3.44 -2.76
C ARG A 388 -21.08 2.39 -2.00
N GLY A 389 -21.15 1.17 -2.51
CA GLY A 389 -20.75 -0.01 -1.78
C GLY A 389 -19.25 -0.13 -1.61
N ASP A 390 -18.92 -0.69 -0.49
CA ASP A 390 -17.62 -1.33 -0.31
C ASP A 390 -17.57 -2.55 -1.22
N GLY A 391 -16.45 -2.69 -1.93
CA GLY A 391 -16.15 -3.84 -2.78
C GLY A 391 -15.89 -5.10 -2.01
N ARG A 392 -16.41 -5.21 -0.78
CA ARG A 392 -16.26 -6.41 0.01
C ARG A 392 -16.96 -7.56 -0.65
N ASN A 393 -16.25 -8.64 -0.71
CA ASN A 393 -16.67 -9.94 -1.13
C ASN A 393 -18.15 -10.19 -0.84
N VAL A 394 -18.95 -10.18 -1.87
CA VAL A 394 -20.38 -10.45 -1.81
C VAL A 394 -20.66 -11.85 -1.23
N ASP A 395 -19.62 -12.69 -1.14
CA ASP A 395 -19.69 -14.08 -0.70
C ASP A 395 -18.64 -14.48 0.36
N LEU A 396 -17.95 -13.55 1.01
CA LEU A 396 -17.20 -13.89 2.22
C LEU A 396 -18.16 -13.97 3.41
N PRO A 397 -18.13 -15.04 4.21
CA PRO A 397 -18.90 -15.06 5.44
C PRO A 397 -18.40 -13.94 6.35
N ALA A 398 -19.33 -13.22 6.94
CA ALA A 398 -19.01 -12.32 8.03
C ALA A 398 -18.21 -13.08 9.10
N GLY A 399 -17.01 -12.61 9.42
CA GLY A 399 -16.24 -13.11 10.54
C GLY A 399 -15.07 -14.03 10.26
N ALA A 400 -14.58 -14.16 9.03
CA ALA A 400 -13.27 -14.77 8.83
C ALA A 400 -12.19 -13.85 9.38
N PRO A 401 -11.40 -14.26 10.38
CA PRO A 401 -10.24 -13.47 10.86
C PRO A 401 -9.14 -13.56 9.80
N TRP A 402 -8.85 -12.47 9.16
CA TRP A 402 -8.04 -12.50 7.95
C TRP A 402 -6.69 -11.93 8.05
N TYR A 403 -6.44 -11.18 9.11
CA TYR A 403 -5.16 -10.56 9.28
C TYR A 403 -4.45 -11.24 10.43
N PRO A 404 -3.40 -12.03 10.16
CA PRO A 404 -2.44 -12.27 11.21
C PRO A 404 -1.92 -10.89 11.60
N PRO A 405 -1.75 -10.60 12.90
CA PRO A 405 -1.03 -9.43 13.34
C PRO A 405 0.30 -9.39 12.59
N HIS A 406 0.75 -8.20 12.15
CA HIS A 406 2.08 -8.05 11.61
C HIS A 406 3.08 -8.74 12.54
N GLY A 407 3.81 -9.73 12.02
CA GLY A 407 4.75 -10.51 12.83
C GLY A 407 4.17 -11.68 13.62
N ALA A 408 2.90 -12.07 13.44
CA ALA A 408 2.45 -13.35 13.94
C ALA A 408 3.17 -14.52 13.22
N PRO A 409 3.50 -15.60 13.93
CA PRO A 409 4.02 -16.80 13.31
C PRO A 409 3.09 -17.27 12.18
N PHE A 410 3.66 -17.63 11.04
CA PHE A 410 2.95 -18.07 9.83
C PHE A 410 1.88 -19.15 10.08
N ALA A 411 2.08 -20.04 11.08
CA ALA A 411 1.11 -21.07 11.45
C ALA A 411 -0.26 -20.53 11.90
N GLN A 412 -0.37 -19.26 12.32
CA GLN A 412 -1.64 -18.63 12.68
C GLN A 412 -2.38 -18.05 11.47
N GLN A 413 -1.70 -17.88 10.32
CA GLN A 413 -2.30 -17.35 9.08
C GLN A 413 -3.28 -18.30 8.42
N LEU A 414 -3.36 -19.57 8.84
CA LEU A 414 -4.02 -20.63 8.10
C LEU A 414 -5.03 -21.42 8.91
N ALA A 415 -5.95 -20.76 9.61
CA ALA A 415 -7.20 -21.44 9.99
C ALA A 415 -8.09 -21.63 8.73
N LEU A 416 -7.56 -22.36 7.74
CA LEU A 416 -8.20 -22.63 6.45
C LEU A 416 -9.56 -23.36 6.56
N ASP A 417 -9.82 -23.97 7.70
CA ASP A 417 -11.04 -24.75 7.94
C ASP A 417 -12.32 -23.90 8.04
N THR A 418 -12.20 -22.57 8.10
CA THR A 418 -13.33 -21.65 8.22
C THR A 418 -13.60 -20.82 6.96
N LEU A 419 -12.77 -21.00 5.90
CA LEU A 419 -12.91 -20.27 4.66
C LEU A 419 -14.06 -20.79 3.80
N THR A 420 -15.17 -20.07 3.77
CA THR A 420 -16.04 -20.16 2.61
C THR A 420 -15.36 -19.43 1.47
N THR A 421 -15.07 -20.17 0.43
CA THR A 421 -14.30 -19.70 -0.72
C THR A 421 -15.02 -18.56 -1.43
N PRO A 422 -14.45 -17.33 -1.53
CA PRO A 422 -15.12 -16.24 -2.23
C PRO A 422 -15.27 -16.57 -3.73
N ARG A 423 -16.42 -16.27 -4.30
CA ARG A 423 -16.66 -16.45 -5.74
C ARG A 423 -16.22 -15.27 -6.58
N ALA A 424 -16.28 -14.07 -6.00
CA ALA A 424 -15.90 -12.83 -6.65
C ALA A 424 -15.50 -11.80 -5.61
N THR A 425 -14.66 -10.81 -6.01
CA THR A 425 -14.52 -9.55 -5.32
C THR A 425 -15.16 -8.46 -6.17
N ALA A 426 -15.84 -7.51 -5.57
CA ALA A 426 -16.61 -6.51 -6.30
C ALA A 426 -16.55 -5.15 -5.61
N TRP A 427 -16.62 -4.10 -6.41
CA TRP A 427 -16.97 -2.75 -5.96
C TRP A 427 -18.14 -2.25 -6.81
N ALA A 428 -19.08 -1.56 -6.20
CA ALA A 428 -20.26 -1.10 -6.89
C ALA A 428 -20.70 0.28 -6.42
N GLU A 429 -21.39 1.02 -7.30
CA GLU A 429 -22.14 2.22 -6.90
C GLU A 429 -23.24 1.89 -5.86
N GLY A 430 -23.64 0.63 -5.77
CA GLY A 430 -24.57 0.15 -4.76
C GLY A 430 -25.87 0.94 -4.79
N LEU A 431 -26.11 1.71 -3.72
CA LEU A 431 -27.30 2.58 -3.60
C LEU A 431 -27.07 4.00 -4.16
N GLY A 432 -25.84 4.38 -4.54
CA GLY A 432 -25.51 5.73 -4.96
C GLY A 432 -25.54 6.75 -3.83
N LEU A 433 -25.90 8.00 -4.14
CA LEU A 433 -25.96 9.12 -3.20
C LEU A 433 -27.40 9.52 -2.90
N ALA A 434 -27.70 9.89 -1.65
CA ALA A 434 -28.98 10.46 -1.22
C ALA A 434 -28.77 11.78 -0.48
N GLY A 435 -29.48 12.81 -0.85
CA GLY A 435 -29.38 14.13 -0.26
C GLY A 435 -28.62 15.12 -1.15
N PRO A 436 -28.09 16.27 -0.62
CA PRO A 436 -28.13 16.65 0.80
C PRO A 436 -29.52 17.06 1.29
N VAL A 437 -29.85 16.69 2.52
CA VAL A 437 -31.11 17.01 3.17
C VAL A 437 -30.87 17.72 4.52
N ALA A 438 -31.83 18.51 4.97
CA ALA A 438 -31.76 19.15 6.27
C ALA A 438 -31.80 18.10 7.41
N VAL A 439 -30.90 18.23 8.36
CA VAL A 439 -30.77 17.29 9.49
C VAL A 439 -31.88 17.52 10.51
N SER A 440 -32.41 16.43 11.03
CA SER A 440 -33.43 16.37 12.07
C SER A 440 -33.14 15.22 13.06
N ALA A 441 -34.01 14.99 14.02
CA ALA A 441 -33.94 13.82 14.88
C ALA A 441 -34.26 12.50 14.16
N ASP A 442 -34.92 12.58 13.00
CA ASP A 442 -35.23 11.47 12.13
C ASP A 442 -35.11 11.98 10.68
N THR A 443 -33.88 11.93 10.17
CA THR A 443 -33.50 12.49 8.87
C THR A 443 -33.73 11.45 7.79
N PRO A 444 -34.64 11.69 6.82
CA PRO A 444 -34.86 10.77 5.74
C PRO A 444 -33.70 10.85 4.74
N LEU A 445 -33.13 9.71 4.41
CA LEU A 445 -32.22 9.53 3.29
C LEU A 445 -32.82 8.51 2.34
N ASP A 446 -33.41 9.01 1.25
CA ASP A 446 -34.11 8.19 0.27
C ASP A 446 -33.14 7.71 -0.82
N PHE A 447 -32.87 6.43 -0.83
CA PHE A 447 -32.07 5.78 -1.87
C PHE A 447 -33.00 5.05 -2.86
N ALA A 448 -32.59 5.06 -4.13
CA ALA A 448 -33.24 4.22 -5.11
C ALA A 448 -33.01 2.74 -4.75
N GLN A 449 -34.04 1.91 -4.96
CA GLN A 449 -33.82 0.47 -4.82
C GLN A 449 -32.89 -0.01 -5.93
N PRO A 450 -31.71 -0.59 -5.62
CA PRO A 450 -30.78 -1.06 -6.64
C PRO A 450 -31.36 -2.26 -7.40
N GLY A 451 -30.93 -2.42 -8.64
CA GLY A 451 -31.02 -3.69 -9.32
C GLY A 451 -29.71 -4.46 -9.19
N VAL A 452 -29.64 -5.64 -9.77
CA VAL A 452 -28.47 -6.51 -9.73
C VAL A 452 -28.05 -6.87 -11.15
N LEU A 453 -26.81 -6.53 -11.52
CA LEU A 453 -26.14 -7.11 -12.68
C LEU A 453 -25.63 -8.51 -12.29
N SER A 454 -26.04 -9.53 -13.04
CA SER A 454 -25.56 -10.91 -12.86
C SER A 454 -24.82 -11.36 -14.11
N VAL A 455 -23.51 -11.58 -14.00
CA VAL A 455 -22.62 -11.99 -15.10
C VAL A 455 -22.33 -13.48 -14.99
N ASP A 456 -22.44 -14.18 -16.11
CA ASP A 456 -22.08 -15.60 -16.25
C ASP A 456 -21.40 -15.84 -17.61
N LEU A 457 -20.13 -16.24 -17.57
CA LEU A 457 -19.33 -16.55 -18.76
C LEU A 457 -19.44 -18.01 -19.18
N GLY A 458 -19.97 -18.89 -18.32
CA GLY A 458 -20.24 -20.29 -18.60
C GLY A 458 -19.02 -21.19 -18.75
N ASP A 459 -17.80 -20.69 -18.58
CA ASP A 459 -16.57 -21.44 -18.79
C ASP A 459 -15.76 -21.75 -17.52
N GLY A 460 -16.21 -21.22 -16.37
CA GLY A 460 -15.60 -21.46 -15.06
C GLY A 460 -14.19 -20.89 -14.90
N ARG A 461 -13.82 -19.86 -15.69
CA ARG A 461 -12.49 -19.22 -15.63
C ARG A 461 -12.56 -17.83 -14.99
N PRO A 462 -11.51 -17.41 -14.27
CA PRO A 462 -11.40 -16.06 -13.75
C PRO A 462 -11.52 -15.01 -14.86
N ALA A 463 -12.10 -13.86 -14.53
CA ALA A 463 -12.24 -12.73 -15.46
C ALA A 463 -12.46 -11.42 -14.70
N VAL A 464 -12.12 -10.32 -15.35
CA VAL A 464 -12.41 -8.95 -14.90
C VAL A 464 -13.68 -8.47 -15.57
N VAL A 465 -14.59 -7.90 -14.78
CA VAL A 465 -15.78 -7.19 -15.24
C VAL A 465 -15.68 -5.74 -14.82
N ARG A 466 -15.64 -4.84 -15.77
CA ARG A 466 -15.69 -3.40 -15.57
C ARG A 466 -17.08 -2.90 -15.92
N VAL A 467 -17.64 -2.04 -15.08
CA VAL A 467 -18.97 -1.42 -15.28
C VAL A 467 -18.80 0.09 -15.32
N ASP A 468 -19.15 0.70 -16.44
CA ASP A 468 -19.11 2.14 -16.67
C ASP A 468 -20.51 2.69 -16.88
N PHE A 469 -20.77 3.96 -16.53
CA PHE A 469 -22.01 4.63 -16.85
C PHE A 469 -22.14 4.87 -18.36
N ALA A 470 -23.23 4.47 -18.98
CA ALA A 470 -23.43 4.65 -20.42
C ALA A 470 -23.51 6.14 -20.85
N ALA A 471 -23.96 7.00 -19.96
CA ALA A 471 -24.08 8.45 -20.19
C ALA A 471 -22.83 9.25 -19.76
N GLY A 472 -21.77 8.56 -19.35
CA GLY A 472 -20.62 9.16 -18.70
C GLY A 472 -20.82 9.30 -17.19
N ASP A 473 -19.73 9.51 -16.47
CA ASP A 473 -19.75 9.58 -15.01
C ASP A 473 -20.63 10.74 -14.50
N PRO A 474 -21.66 10.47 -13.68
CA PRO A 474 -22.51 11.51 -13.12
C PRO A 474 -21.85 12.25 -11.94
N VAL A 475 -20.51 12.33 -11.87
CA VAL A 475 -19.78 12.94 -10.73
C VAL A 475 -20.37 14.30 -10.40
N SER A 476 -21.10 14.35 -9.27
CA SER A 476 -21.43 15.62 -8.63
C SER A 476 -20.24 16.08 -7.78
N ALA A 477 -20.06 17.40 -7.64
CA ALA A 477 -19.08 17.96 -6.71
C ALA A 477 -19.27 17.46 -5.26
N ASP A 478 -20.44 16.93 -4.92
CA ASP A 478 -20.76 16.38 -3.61
C ASP A 478 -20.23 14.95 -3.43
N SER A 479 -20.04 14.17 -4.51
CA SER A 479 -19.51 12.80 -4.40
C SER A 479 -18.07 12.74 -3.90
N THR A 480 -17.26 13.74 -4.24
CA THR A 480 -15.86 13.83 -3.80
C THR A 480 -15.70 14.21 -2.33
N LYS A 481 -16.75 14.74 -1.68
CA LYS A 481 -16.73 15.10 -0.26
C LYS A 481 -16.86 13.92 0.67
N VAL A 482 -17.48 12.84 0.23
CA VAL A 482 -17.79 11.67 1.05
C VAL A 482 -16.81 10.55 0.81
N ARG A 483 -16.43 10.35 -0.46
CA ARG A 483 -15.47 9.34 -0.89
C ARG A 483 -14.95 9.68 -2.27
N GLY A 484 -13.65 9.56 -2.48
CA GLY A 484 -13.06 9.59 -3.82
C GLY A 484 -13.66 8.48 -4.67
N ARG A 485 -13.87 8.76 -5.97
CA ARG A 485 -14.35 7.76 -6.92
C ARG A 485 -13.21 7.27 -7.76
N PRO A 486 -12.91 5.97 -7.78
CA PRO A 486 -11.87 5.49 -8.66
C PRO A 486 -12.34 5.60 -10.12
N ASP A 487 -11.65 6.35 -10.95
CA ASP A 487 -11.69 6.38 -12.40
C ASP A 487 -13.08 6.53 -13.08
N GLY A 488 -14.07 7.09 -12.40
CA GLY A 488 -15.41 7.31 -12.96
C GLY A 488 -16.23 6.06 -13.27
N ARG A 489 -15.84 4.92 -12.73
CA ARG A 489 -16.55 3.65 -12.91
C ARG A 489 -17.78 3.55 -12.01
N ALA A 490 -18.80 2.81 -12.47
CA ALA A 490 -19.93 2.41 -11.65
C ALA A 490 -19.62 1.17 -10.79
N GLY A 491 -18.63 0.37 -11.18
CA GLY A 491 -18.19 -0.79 -10.42
C GLY A 491 -17.26 -1.71 -11.20
N TRP A 492 -16.75 -2.73 -10.50
CA TRP A 492 -16.00 -3.84 -11.07
C TRP A 492 -16.25 -5.12 -10.29
N LEU A 493 -16.04 -6.28 -10.97
CA LEU A 493 -15.99 -7.59 -10.34
C LEU A 493 -14.74 -8.32 -10.82
N TYR A 494 -14.12 -9.04 -9.93
CA TYR A 494 -13.08 -10.00 -10.24
C TYR A 494 -13.66 -11.40 -10.02
N LEU A 495 -14.07 -12.05 -11.11
CA LEU A 495 -14.73 -13.35 -11.08
C LEU A 495 -13.67 -14.44 -10.88
N ARG A 496 -13.80 -15.26 -9.86
CA ARG A 496 -12.94 -16.41 -9.64
C ARG A 496 -13.26 -17.58 -10.55
N ASP A 497 -14.54 -17.82 -10.80
CA ASP A 497 -15.05 -18.97 -11.53
C ASP A 497 -15.98 -18.59 -12.70
N GLY A 498 -15.84 -17.38 -13.23
CA GLY A 498 -16.55 -16.88 -14.40
C GLY A 498 -17.97 -16.42 -14.12
N ALA A 499 -18.43 -16.40 -12.88
CA ALA A 499 -19.76 -15.92 -12.51
C ALA A 499 -19.72 -15.02 -11.27
N GLY A 500 -20.60 -14.01 -11.24
CA GLY A 500 -20.74 -13.11 -10.11
C GLY A 500 -21.83 -12.08 -10.31
N SER A 501 -22.13 -11.34 -9.25
CA SER A 501 -23.21 -10.34 -9.28
C SER A 501 -22.80 -9.08 -8.54
N ILE A 502 -23.34 -7.94 -8.95
CA ILE A 502 -23.04 -6.63 -8.38
C ILE A 502 -24.33 -5.80 -8.31
N PRO A 503 -24.66 -5.16 -7.16
CA PRO A 503 -25.76 -4.23 -7.06
C PRO A 503 -25.38 -2.89 -7.72
N LEU A 504 -26.32 -2.33 -8.49
CA LEU A 504 -26.15 -1.05 -9.18
C LEU A 504 -27.44 -0.23 -9.09
N GLU A 505 -27.30 1.08 -9.08
CA GLU A 505 -28.46 1.96 -9.25
C GLU A 505 -29.20 1.66 -10.56
N PRO A 506 -30.54 1.92 -10.62
CA PRO A 506 -31.26 1.80 -11.89
C PRO A 506 -30.68 2.76 -12.94
N GLY A 507 -30.25 2.21 -14.07
CA GLY A 507 -29.57 3.00 -15.11
C GLY A 507 -29.15 2.17 -16.31
N ASP A 508 -28.52 2.83 -17.27
CA ASP A 508 -27.89 2.19 -18.42
C ASP A 508 -26.38 2.16 -18.23
N TYR A 509 -25.77 1.00 -18.40
CA TYR A 509 -24.35 0.75 -18.16
C TYR A 509 -23.68 0.11 -19.35
N VAL A 510 -22.39 0.38 -19.51
CA VAL A 510 -21.50 -0.34 -20.42
C VAL A 510 -20.68 -1.31 -19.60
N VAL A 511 -20.86 -2.59 -19.86
CA VAL A 511 -20.14 -3.68 -19.18
C VAL A 511 -19.09 -4.21 -20.10
N THR A 512 -17.82 -4.16 -19.67
CA THR A 512 -16.67 -4.72 -20.37
C THR A 512 -16.12 -5.88 -19.58
N VAL A 513 -15.90 -7.02 -20.27
CA VAL A 513 -15.32 -8.22 -19.65
C VAL A 513 -14.04 -8.61 -20.40
N HIS A 514 -12.98 -8.93 -19.66
CA HIS A 514 -11.69 -9.39 -20.21
C HIS A 514 -10.97 -10.36 -19.28
N ARG A 515 -9.87 -10.97 -19.77
CA ARG A 515 -8.95 -11.87 -19.01
C ARG A 515 -7.49 -11.50 -19.22
N GLY A 516 -7.17 -10.21 -19.13
CA GLY A 516 -5.82 -9.74 -19.37
C GLY A 516 -5.40 -9.78 -20.85
N LEU A 517 -4.09 -9.76 -21.06
CA LEU A 517 -3.46 -9.36 -22.33
C LEU A 517 -3.69 -10.33 -23.49
N ARG A 518 -3.84 -11.65 -23.18
CA ARG A 518 -4.01 -12.70 -24.20
C ARG A 518 -5.43 -12.81 -24.76
N TRP A 519 -6.37 -12.03 -24.23
CA TRP A 519 -7.80 -12.18 -24.52
C TRP A 519 -8.40 -10.94 -25.15
N GLU A 520 -9.33 -11.15 -26.07
CA GLU A 520 -10.20 -10.08 -26.55
C GLU A 520 -11.16 -9.63 -25.44
N ALA A 521 -11.45 -8.35 -25.41
CA ALA A 521 -12.48 -7.81 -24.53
C ALA A 521 -13.86 -7.96 -25.18
N ALA A 522 -14.85 -8.30 -24.36
CA ALA A 522 -16.25 -8.30 -24.78
C ALA A 522 -17.00 -7.16 -24.06
N THR A 523 -17.80 -6.41 -24.80
CA THR A 523 -18.54 -5.26 -24.27
C THR A 523 -20.03 -5.39 -24.58
N ALA A 524 -20.89 -5.04 -23.61
CA ALA A 524 -22.33 -4.99 -23.77
C ALA A 524 -22.91 -3.78 -23.06
N THR A 525 -24.02 -3.23 -23.59
CA THR A 525 -24.84 -2.25 -22.88
C THR A 525 -25.95 -2.99 -22.14
N VAL A 526 -26.09 -2.71 -20.84
CA VAL A 526 -27.08 -3.36 -19.97
C VAL A 526 -27.92 -2.31 -19.26
N ARG A 527 -29.26 -2.52 -19.26
CA ARG A 527 -30.20 -1.76 -18.45
C ARG A 527 -30.36 -2.45 -17.12
N ILE A 528 -30.17 -1.70 -16.03
CA ILE A 528 -30.47 -2.13 -14.67
C ILE A 528 -31.79 -1.49 -14.26
N ASP A 529 -32.77 -2.31 -13.94
CA ASP A 529 -34.09 -1.88 -13.46
C ASP A 529 -34.16 -2.08 -11.93
N SER A 530 -34.86 -1.17 -11.26
CA SER A 530 -35.03 -1.19 -9.80
C SER A 530 -35.59 -2.53 -9.31
N GLY A 531 -34.94 -3.15 -8.35
CA GLY A 531 -35.32 -4.41 -7.73
C GLY A 531 -35.28 -5.64 -8.64
N ALA A 532 -34.71 -5.51 -9.85
CA ALA A 532 -34.61 -6.59 -10.83
C ALA A 532 -33.20 -7.15 -10.96
N VAL A 533 -33.11 -8.41 -11.41
CA VAL A 533 -31.86 -9.02 -11.82
C VAL A 533 -31.72 -8.91 -13.33
N SER A 534 -30.62 -8.28 -13.78
CA SER A 534 -30.29 -8.15 -15.21
C SER A 534 -29.17 -9.17 -15.53
N PRO A 535 -29.52 -10.32 -16.15
CA PRO A 535 -28.53 -11.34 -16.49
C PRO A 535 -27.72 -10.92 -17.72
N LEU A 536 -26.43 -11.13 -17.68
CA LEU A 536 -25.48 -10.91 -18.78
C LEU A 536 -24.64 -12.15 -19.00
N SER A 537 -24.71 -12.73 -20.20
CA SER A 537 -23.81 -13.81 -20.62
C SER A 537 -22.98 -13.35 -21.78
N LEU A 538 -21.66 -13.50 -21.66
CA LEU A 538 -20.66 -13.15 -22.67
C LEU A 538 -19.69 -14.31 -22.88
N THR A 539 -19.15 -14.40 -24.09
CA THR A 539 -18.08 -15.35 -24.41
C THR A 539 -16.81 -14.57 -24.71
N LEU A 540 -15.72 -14.93 -24.04
CA LEU A 540 -14.41 -14.37 -24.30
C LEU A 540 -13.63 -15.23 -25.29
N THR A 541 -12.92 -14.58 -26.22
CA THR A 541 -12.06 -15.22 -27.22
C THR A 541 -10.61 -14.97 -26.90
N GLN A 542 -9.80 -16.02 -26.89
CA GLN A 542 -8.36 -15.88 -26.78
C GLN A 542 -7.78 -15.29 -28.07
N ALA A 543 -7.06 -14.17 -27.96
CA ALA A 543 -6.48 -13.46 -29.10
C ALA A 543 -5.21 -14.16 -29.62
N TYR A 544 -4.38 -14.64 -28.69
CA TYR A 544 -3.14 -15.34 -29.04
C TYR A 544 -2.67 -16.24 -27.88
N GLU A 545 -1.79 -17.17 -28.24
CA GLU A 545 -1.09 -18.05 -27.29
C GLU A 545 0.39 -17.66 -27.22
N THR A 546 1.02 -17.99 -26.08
CA THR A 546 2.46 -17.76 -25.81
C THR A 546 3.15 -19.07 -25.44
N PRO A 547 3.34 -20.02 -26.38
CA PRO A 547 3.91 -21.33 -26.05
C PRO A 547 5.31 -21.22 -25.45
N GLY A 548 5.52 -21.81 -24.26
CA GLY A 548 6.78 -21.77 -23.53
C GLY A 548 7.10 -20.39 -22.94
N VAL A 549 6.14 -19.46 -22.90
CA VAL A 549 6.27 -18.14 -22.29
C VAL A 549 5.09 -17.88 -21.37
N ILE A 550 5.38 -17.42 -20.18
CA ILE A 550 4.42 -17.11 -19.15
C ILE A 550 4.42 -15.63 -18.81
N GLY A 551 3.29 -15.11 -18.34
CA GLY A 551 3.18 -13.77 -17.79
C GLY A 551 3.40 -13.80 -16.28
N ILE A 552 4.44 -13.13 -15.80
CA ILE A 552 4.72 -13.00 -14.36
C ILE A 552 4.56 -11.57 -13.90
N ASP A 553 4.13 -11.39 -12.65
CA ASP A 553 4.11 -10.08 -11.99
C ASP A 553 4.98 -10.17 -10.72
N PRO A 554 6.24 -9.71 -10.78
CA PRO A 554 7.17 -9.85 -9.66
C PRO A 554 7.17 -8.64 -8.70
N HIS A 555 6.05 -7.91 -8.61
CA HIS A 555 5.87 -6.85 -7.63
C HIS A 555 4.38 -6.58 -7.39
N SER A 556 3.85 -7.06 -6.27
CA SER A 556 2.47 -6.81 -5.86
C SER A 556 2.29 -7.02 -4.37
N HIS A 557 1.37 -6.24 -3.77
CA HIS A 557 1.12 -6.18 -2.33
C HIS A 557 -0.30 -6.63 -1.99
N ALA A 558 -0.46 -7.17 -0.79
CA ALA A 558 -1.74 -7.46 -0.17
C ALA A 558 -1.69 -7.12 1.33
N SER A 559 -2.68 -7.55 2.10
CA SER A 559 -2.81 -7.23 3.52
C SER A 559 -1.61 -7.54 4.43
N PRO A 560 -0.65 -8.45 4.12
CA PRO A 560 0.58 -8.54 4.91
C PRO A 560 1.49 -7.31 4.77
N SER A 561 1.35 -6.55 3.68
CA SER A 561 2.01 -5.27 3.48
C SER A 561 1.25 -4.16 4.19
N PRO A 562 1.91 -3.25 4.92
CA PRO A 562 1.23 -2.18 5.67
C PRO A 562 0.44 -1.21 4.79
N ASP A 563 0.81 -1.08 3.53
CA ASP A 563 0.15 -0.29 2.50
C ASP A 563 -0.72 -1.12 1.55
N GLY A 564 -0.75 -2.44 1.71
CA GLY A 564 -1.60 -3.35 0.94
C GLY A 564 -3.08 -3.23 1.33
N ARG A 565 -3.93 -2.79 0.39
CA ARG A 565 -5.36 -2.54 0.60
C ARG A 565 -6.25 -3.76 0.40
N VAL A 566 -5.77 -4.76 -0.31
CA VAL A 566 -6.54 -5.96 -0.67
C VAL A 566 -6.12 -7.15 0.17
N GLU A 567 -7.06 -8.04 0.46
CA GLU A 567 -6.76 -9.28 1.13
C GLU A 567 -5.98 -10.24 0.22
N MET A 568 -5.18 -11.13 0.81
CA MET A 568 -4.42 -12.13 0.06
C MET A 568 -5.30 -12.94 -0.90
N ALA A 569 -6.52 -13.30 -0.47
CA ALA A 569 -7.49 -14.02 -1.31
C ALA A 569 -7.93 -13.18 -2.51
N GLU A 570 -8.21 -11.91 -2.29
CA GLU A 570 -8.60 -10.95 -3.32
C GLU A 570 -7.46 -10.71 -4.30
N ARG A 571 -6.23 -10.55 -3.81
CA ARG A 571 -5.03 -10.43 -4.64
C ARG A 571 -4.87 -11.62 -5.59
N LEU A 572 -5.04 -12.85 -5.10
CA LEU A 572 -4.99 -14.04 -5.93
C LEU A 572 -6.12 -14.11 -6.96
N ILE A 573 -7.34 -13.69 -6.59
CA ILE A 573 -8.48 -13.64 -7.52
C ILE A 573 -8.23 -12.57 -8.60
N THR A 574 -7.77 -11.36 -8.21
CA THR A 574 -7.49 -10.28 -9.17
C THR A 574 -6.36 -10.65 -10.12
N SER A 575 -5.28 -11.23 -9.61
CA SER A 575 -4.16 -11.73 -10.41
C SER A 575 -4.62 -12.78 -11.43
N ALA A 576 -5.37 -13.79 -11.00
CA ALA A 576 -5.91 -14.82 -11.89
C ALA A 576 -6.92 -14.26 -12.92
N ALA A 577 -7.77 -13.28 -12.50
CA ALA A 577 -8.74 -12.64 -13.37
C ALA A 577 -8.07 -11.84 -14.50
N HIS A 578 -6.93 -11.25 -14.22
CA HIS A 578 -6.09 -10.56 -15.20
C HIS A 578 -5.19 -11.50 -16.02
N GLY A 579 -5.22 -12.82 -15.77
CA GLY A 579 -4.46 -13.81 -16.53
C GLY A 579 -2.96 -13.78 -16.28
N VAL A 580 -2.53 -13.38 -15.08
CA VAL A 580 -1.15 -13.54 -14.61
C VAL A 580 -0.92 -15.02 -14.32
N ASP A 581 0.12 -15.60 -14.92
CA ASP A 581 0.42 -17.04 -14.77
C ASP A 581 1.21 -17.32 -13.49
N LEU A 582 2.06 -16.38 -13.08
CA LEU A 582 2.82 -16.47 -11.83
C LEU A 582 2.73 -15.15 -11.07
N HIS A 583 2.02 -15.20 -9.96
CA HIS A 583 1.95 -14.13 -8.97
C HIS A 583 3.14 -14.21 -8.02
N ILE A 584 3.79 -13.07 -7.76
CA ILE A 584 4.88 -12.95 -6.79
C ILE A 584 4.49 -11.86 -5.80
N GLY A 585 4.01 -12.27 -4.62
CA GLY A 585 3.60 -11.36 -3.56
C GLY A 585 4.81 -10.85 -2.81
N THR A 586 5.06 -9.54 -2.90
CA THR A 586 6.27 -8.89 -2.39
C THR A 586 5.93 -7.95 -1.25
N ASP A 587 5.13 -8.42 -0.31
CA ASP A 587 4.72 -7.61 0.84
C ASP A 587 5.93 -7.04 1.59
N HIS A 588 5.84 -5.77 2.01
CA HIS A 588 6.91 -5.06 2.70
C HIS A 588 7.36 -5.80 3.96
N GLU A 589 8.66 -6.14 4.04
CA GLU A 589 9.30 -6.84 5.17
C GLU A 589 8.59 -8.12 5.62
N HIS A 590 7.75 -8.71 4.74
CA HIS A 590 6.95 -9.89 5.06
C HIS A 590 7.06 -10.93 3.94
N VAL A 591 7.46 -12.17 4.31
CA VAL A 591 7.48 -13.31 3.38
C VAL A 591 6.19 -14.11 3.52
N ALA A 592 5.14 -13.69 2.82
CA ALA A 592 3.83 -14.34 2.86
C ALA A 592 3.78 -15.60 1.98
N ASP A 593 3.11 -16.67 2.46
CA ASP A 593 2.86 -17.87 1.65
C ASP A 593 1.44 -17.90 1.08
N TYR A 594 1.29 -17.46 -0.13
CA TYR A 594 0.01 -17.47 -0.85
C TYR A 594 -0.36 -18.85 -1.42
N ARG A 595 0.55 -19.83 -1.44
CA ARG A 595 0.34 -21.15 -2.08
C ARG A 595 -0.83 -21.96 -1.51
N PRO A 596 -0.98 -22.09 -0.18
CA PRO A 596 -2.12 -22.82 0.39
C PRO A 596 -3.46 -22.16 0.07
N LEU A 597 -3.48 -20.82 0.05
CA LEU A 597 -4.68 -20.04 -0.26
C LEU A 597 -5.05 -20.14 -1.74
N LEU A 598 -4.07 -20.09 -2.64
CA LEU A 598 -4.28 -20.30 -4.08
C LEU A 598 -4.94 -21.66 -4.35
N ALA A 599 -4.46 -22.72 -3.68
CA ALA A 599 -5.03 -24.07 -3.78
C ALA A 599 -6.45 -24.16 -3.17
N ALA A 600 -6.68 -23.53 -2.01
CA ALA A 600 -8.00 -23.50 -1.37
C ALA A 600 -9.04 -22.75 -2.24
N LEU A 601 -8.62 -21.72 -2.97
CA LEU A 601 -9.43 -20.99 -3.93
C LEU A 601 -9.68 -21.78 -5.23
N GLY A 602 -8.95 -22.88 -5.47
CA GLY A 602 -9.00 -23.66 -6.72
C GLY A 602 -8.44 -22.90 -7.93
N LEU A 603 -7.57 -21.91 -7.67
CA LEU A 603 -6.94 -21.07 -8.69
C LEU A 603 -5.62 -21.64 -9.20
N ASP A 604 -5.05 -22.65 -8.53
CA ASP A 604 -3.84 -23.37 -8.89
C ASP A 604 -3.87 -24.04 -10.27
N ARG A 605 -5.06 -24.23 -10.84
CA ARG A 605 -5.30 -24.68 -12.21
C ARG A 605 -5.12 -23.58 -13.26
N PHE A 606 -5.01 -22.32 -12.86
CA PHE A 606 -4.90 -21.17 -13.77
C PHE A 606 -3.58 -20.43 -13.63
N GLY A 607 -2.91 -20.56 -12.50
CA GLY A 607 -1.66 -19.90 -12.22
C GLY A 607 -0.93 -20.49 -11.02
N ALA A 608 0.21 -19.92 -10.72
CA ALA A 608 1.03 -20.27 -9.57
C ALA A 608 1.37 -19.01 -8.73
N THR A 609 1.94 -19.21 -7.55
CA THR A 609 2.49 -18.15 -6.73
C THR A 609 3.76 -18.60 -6.05
N VAL A 610 4.71 -17.70 -5.85
CA VAL A 610 5.91 -17.95 -5.06
C VAL A 610 6.05 -16.90 -3.96
N PRO A 611 6.50 -17.28 -2.77
CA PRO A 611 6.78 -16.35 -1.70
C PRO A 611 7.93 -15.41 -2.06
N ALA A 612 7.79 -14.17 -1.63
CA ALA A 612 8.73 -13.10 -1.86
C ALA A 612 8.60 -12.05 -0.74
N THR A 613 9.41 -11.02 -0.77
CA THR A 613 9.29 -9.83 0.07
C THR A 613 9.87 -8.63 -0.64
N GLU A 614 9.35 -7.45 -0.34
CA GLU A 614 10.03 -6.19 -0.62
C GLU A 614 10.75 -5.72 0.62
N VAL A 615 12.06 -5.52 0.51
CA VAL A 615 12.90 -4.86 1.52
C VAL A 615 12.95 -3.39 1.17
N SER A 616 12.43 -2.52 2.06
CA SER A 616 12.08 -1.13 1.74
C SER A 616 12.83 -0.10 2.58
N PRO A 617 14.17 -0.11 2.54
CA PRO A 617 14.98 0.81 3.33
C PRO A 617 14.88 2.23 2.77
N VAL A 618 14.74 3.19 3.69
CA VAL A 618 14.71 4.60 3.32
C VAL A 618 16.02 5.00 2.65
N LEU A 619 15.93 5.63 1.47
CA LEU A 619 17.04 6.17 0.69
C LEU A 619 18.18 5.21 0.31
N LYS A 620 17.95 3.90 0.39
CA LYS A 620 18.90 2.89 -0.09
C LYS A 620 18.34 2.11 -1.30
N GLY A 621 17.11 2.41 -1.66
CA GLY A 621 16.35 1.75 -2.72
C GLY A 621 15.57 0.53 -2.25
N HIS A 622 14.29 0.49 -2.58
CA HIS A 622 13.46 -0.68 -2.36
C HIS A 622 13.93 -1.84 -3.25
N THR A 623 13.80 -3.05 -2.75
CA THR A 623 14.35 -4.24 -3.39
C THR A 623 13.45 -5.45 -3.17
N ASN A 624 12.91 -6.02 -4.23
CA ASN A 624 12.20 -7.29 -4.14
C ASN A 624 13.18 -8.46 -4.09
N VAL A 625 12.85 -9.45 -3.28
CA VAL A 625 13.65 -10.67 -3.12
C VAL A 625 12.76 -11.87 -3.37
N TRP A 626 13.10 -12.65 -4.38
CA TRP A 626 12.32 -13.83 -4.78
C TRP A 626 13.15 -14.84 -5.61
N PRO A 627 12.75 -16.12 -5.70
CA PRO A 627 11.75 -16.80 -4.89
C PRO A 627 12.27 -17.12 -3.49
N LEU A 628 11.40 -17.08 -2.49
CA LEU A 628 11.74 -17.34 -1.08
C LEU A 628 11.05 -18.58 -0.52
N GLN A 629 11.45 -18.94 0.69
CA GLN A 629 10.73 -19.89 1.54
C GLN A 629 10.38 -19.21 2.84
N PRO A 630 9.11 -19.14 3.23
CA PRO A 630 8.70 -18.55 4.48
C PRO A 630 9.31 -19.29 5.68
N ASP A 631 9.73 -18.56 6.68
CA ASP A 631 10.11 -19.09 7.98
C ASP A 631 8.87 -19.13 8.89
N ALA A 632 8.37 -20.31 9.17
CA ALA A 632 7.16 -20.50 9.96
C ALA A 632 7.26 -19.95 11.40
N ASP A 633 8.46 -19.88 11.95
CA ASP A 633 8.74 -19.39 13.29
C ASP A 633 9.29 -17.95 13.29
N GLY A 634 9.60 -17.41 12.09
CA GLY A 634 10.15 -16.08 11.90
C GLY A 634 9.10 -14.99 11.93
N GLN A 635 9.48 -13.82 12.42
CA GLN A 635 8.67 -12.60 12.31
C GLN A 635 8.48 -12.23 10.82
N GLY A 636 7.27 -11.81 10.44
CA GLY A 636 6.97 -11.50 9.05
C GLY A 636 7.30 -12.66 8.09
N GLY A 637 7.18 -13.93 8.54
CA GLY A 637 7.58 -15.08 7.71
C GLY A 637 9.07 -15.12 7.39
N GLY A 638 9.92 -14.44 8.16
CA GLY A 638 11.37 -14.30 7.93
C GLY A 638 11.76 -13.07 7.10
N GLY A 639 10.94 -12.02 7.08
CA GLY A 639 11.27 -10.74 6.47
C GLY A 639 12.54 -10.12 7.06
N LEU A 640 13.37 -9.47 6.22
CA LEU A 640 14.59 -8.81 6.70
C LEU A 640 14.24 -7.53 7.45
N ARG A 641 14.75 -7.41 8.66
CA ARG A 641 14.60 -6.22 9.51
C ARG A 641 15.74 -5.23 9.24
N TRP A 642 15.69 -4.58 8.08
CA TRP A 642 16.74 -3.66 7.63
C TRP A 642 16.99 -2.48 8.58
N TRP A 643 15.97 -2.05 9.33
CA TRP A 643 16.08 -0.97 10.32
C TRP A 643 16.92 -1.34 11.55
N GLU A 644 17.24 -2.61 11.75
CA GLU A 644 18.19 -3.07 12.74
C GLU A 644 19.65 -2.98 12.24
N LEU A 645 19.83 -2.70 10.94
CA LEU A 645 21.12 -2.69 10.27
C LEU A 645 21.54 -1.24 9.96
N ASP A 646 22.60 -0.77 10.61
CA ASP A 646 23.23 0.53 10.32
C ASP A 646 24.37 0.33 9.29
N ILE A 647 23.97 0.13 8.02
CA ILE A 647 24.87 -0.24 6.93
C ILE A 647 24.52 0.52 5.66
N ASP A 648 25.48 0.66 4.73
CA ASP A 648 25.25 1.21 3.40
C ASP A 648 24.47 0.23 2.48
N THR A 649 24.16 0.66 1.27
CA THR A 649 23.36 -0.15 0.34
C THR A 649 24.06 -1.44 -0.07
N ASP A 650 25.38 -1.40 -0.28
CA ASP A 650 26.13 -2.61 -0.68
C ASP A 650 26.17 -3.66 0.43
N ALA A 651 26.42 -3.22 1.67
CA ALA A 651 26.34 -4.11 2.83
C ALA A 651 24.91 -4.63 3.09
N LEU A 652 23.88 -3.83 2.82
CA LEU A 652 22.49 -4.27 2.92
C LEU A 652 22.20 -5.37 1.91
N TYR A 653 22.58 -5.21 0.65
CA TYR A 653 22.37 -6.21 -0.38
C TYR A 653 23.14 -7.50 -0.07
N ALA A 654 24.35 -7.38 0.47
CA ALA A 654 25.11 -8.53 0.97
C ALA A 654 24.37 -9.24 2.13
N ALA A 655 23.78 -8.50 3.06
CA ALA A 655 22.99 -9.07 4.16
C ALA A 655 21.71 -9.76 3.67
N ILE A 656 21.04 -9.23 2.64
CA ILE A 656 19.90 -9.87 2.00
C ILE A 656 20.31 -11.23 1.39
N HIS A 657 21.41 -11.25 0.65
CA HIS A 657 21.93 -12.51 0.07
C HIS A 657 22.37 -13.51 1.15
N GLU A 658 22.93 -13.04 2.26
CA GLU A 658 23.29 -13.90 3.39
C GLU A 658 22.06 -14.52 4.03
N GLN A 659 21.00 -13.72 4.26
CA GLN A 659 19.77 -14.20 4.91
C GLN A 659 19.00 -15.20 4.04
N TYR A 660 18.77 -14.86 2.78
CA TYR A 660 17.89 -15.65 1.91
C TYR A 660 18.64 -16.67 1.06
N GLY A 661 19.96 -16.57 1.01
CA GLY A 661 20.84 -17.53 0.35
C GLY A 661 20.84 -17.42 -1.18
N PRO A 662 21.64 -18.28 -1.85
CA PRO A 662 21.87 -18.18 -3.30
C PRO A 662 20.67 -18.59 -4.17
N GLY A 663 19.59 -19.06 -3.56
CA GLY A 663 18.36 -19.40 -4.27
C GLY A 663 17.52 -18.19 -4.67
N ALA A 664 17.64 -17.10 -3.95
CA ALA A 664 16.93 -15.84 -4.19
C ALA A 664 17.62 -14.97 -5.25
N MET A 665 16.88 -14.04 -5.81
CA MET A 665 17.34 -12.96 -6.68
C MET A 665 16.94 -11.62 -6.07
N LEU A 666 17.77 -10.60 -6.23
CA LEU A 666 17.45 -9.23 -5.89
C LEU A 666 16.98 -8.47 -7.11
N GLN A 667 15.85 -7.79 -6.96
CA GLN A 667 15.25 -6.92 -7.97
C GLN A 667 15.24 -5.49 -7.44
N VAL A 668 15.87 -4.57 -8.15
CA VAL A 668 15.83 -3.14 -7.84
C VAL A 668 14.49 -2.58 -8.29
N ASN A 669 13.69 -2.07 -7.32
CA ASN A 669 12.34 -1.59 -7.55
C ASN A 669 12.32 -0.12 -7.96
N HIS A 670 11.35 0.28 -8.83
CA HIS A 670 11.09 1.67 -9.28
C HIS A 670 12.36 2.55 -9.23
N PRO A 671 13.43 2.16 -9.94
CA PRO A 671 14.83 2.47 -9.64
C PRO A 671 15.15 3.96 -9.62
N SER A 672 14.53 4.75 -10.49
CA SER A 672 14.75 6.21 -10.61
C SER A 672 13.75 7.04 -9.80
N GLY A 673 12.81 6.37 -9.10
CA GLY A 673 11.85 6.99 -8.18
C GLY A 673 12.51 7.50 -6.90
N GLY A 674 11.74 8.19 -6.05
CA GLY A 674 12.23 8.73 -4.77
C GLY A 674 12.69 7.66 -3.78
N SER A 675 12.09 6.47 -3.86
CA SER A 675 12.41 5.27 -3.07
C SER A 675 13.31 4.28 -3.83
N GLY A 676 13.74 4.59 -5.06
CA GLY A 676 14.59 3.74 -5.87
C GLY A 676 16.09 3.93 -5.65
N MET A 677 16.87 2.87 -5.85
CA MET A 677 18.32 2.91 -5.65
C MET A 677 19.04 3.89 -6.60
N PHE A 678 18.63 3.97 -7.86
CA PHE A 678 19.26 4.88 -8.84
C PHE A 678 19.02 6.35 -8.46
N GLY A 679 17.80 6.65 -7.97
CA GLY A 679 17.48 7.97 -7.43
C GLY A 679 18.27 8.29 -6.16
N ALA A 680 18.36 7.33 -5.22
CA ALA A 680 19.12 7.48 -3.99
C ALA A 680 20.63 7.65 -4.23
N ALA A 681 21.18 6.88 -5.16
CA ALA A 681 22.59 6.96 -5.55
C ALA A 681 22.92 8.21 -6.39
N ASP A 682 21.91 8.98 -6.83
CA ASP A 682 22.03 10.12 -7.75
C ASP A 682 22.83 9.71 -9.01
N LEU A 683 22.23 8.76 -9.74
CA LEU A 683 22.83 8.21 -10.97
C LEU A 683 23.19 9.34 -11.95
N LEU A 684 24.36 9.26 -12.57
CA LEU A 684 24.75 10.22 -13.61
C LEU A 684 23.84 10.05 -14.83
N PRO A 685 23.44 11.15 -15.51
CA PRO A 685 22.46 11.07 -16.62
C PRO A 685 22.88 10.21 -17.81
N ASP A 686 24.17 9.93 -17.94
CA ASP A 686 24.72 9.04 -18.98
C ASP A 686 24.90 7.60 -18.48
N GLY A 687 24.57 7.30 -17.22
CA GLY A 687 24.73 6.00 -16.62
C GLY A 687 26.18 5.59 -16.32
N SER A 688 27.15 6.51 -16.44
CA SER A 688 28.57 6.20 -16.26
C SER A 688 28.99 6.00 -14.80
N GLY A 689 28.12 6.38 -13.84
CA GLY A 689 28.42 6.28 -12.41
C GLY A 689 27.34 6.88 -11.52
N ALA A 690 27.62 6.92 -10.22
CA ALA A 690 26.74 7.48 -9.18
C ALA A 690 27.48 8.55 -8.36
N ARG A 691 26.74 9.63 -7.96
CA ARG A 691 27.32 10.70 -7.11
C ARG A 691 27.36 10.32 -5.64
N ASN A 692 26.49 9.42 -5.22
CA ASN A 692 26.39 8.93 -3.84
C ASN A 692 26.76 7.44 -3.79
N PRO A 693 28.06 7.08 -3.81
CA PRO A 693 28.49 5.69 -3.92
C PRO A 693 28.07 4.81 -2.74
N SER A 694 27.88 5.36 -1.55
CA SER A 694 27.38 4.62 -0.37
C SER A 694 25.93 4.15 -0.52
N ARG A 695 25.23 4.64 -1.54
CA ARG A 695 23.84 4.26 -1.86
C ARG A 695 23.72 3.41 -3.12
N TRP A 696 24.85 2.97 -3.65
CA TRP A 696 24.94 2.09 -4.79
C TRP A 696 25.38 0.69 -4.35
N SER A 697 24.90 -0.32 -5.05
CA SER A 697 25.40 -1.68 -5.03
C SER A 697 25.33 -2.28 -6.43
N ASP A 698 26.29 -3.10 -6.80
CA ASP A 698 26.27 -3.93 -8.01
C ASP A 698 25.69 -5.33 -7.73
N ASN A 699 25.31 -5.63 -6.49
CA ASN A 699 24.94 -6.96 -6.02
C ASN A 699 23.44 -7.24 -6.19
N PHE A 700 22.92 -7.00 -7.41
CA PHE A 700 21.53 -7.29 -7.80
C PHE A 700 21.47 -7.99 -9.14
N GLU A 701 20.41 -8.74 -9.38
CA GLU A 701 20.21 -9.49 -10.61
C GLU A 701 19.16 -8.87 -11.54
N LEU A 702 18.17 -8.17 -10.99
CA LEU A 702 17.01 -7.69 -11.72
C LEU A 702 16.79 -6.20 -11.53
N VAL A 703 16.19 -5.53 -12.52
CA VAL A 703 15.84 -4.11 -12.47
C VAL A 703 14.45 -3.91 -13.08
N GLU A 704 13.60 -3.17 -12.38
CA GLU A 704 12.35 -2.72 -12.96
C GLU A 704 12.59 -1.66 -14.02
N VAL A 705 12.10 -1.91 -15.21
CA VAL A 705 12.10 -0.96 -16.33
C VAL A 705 10.70 -0.47 -16.67
N LEU A 706 9.71 -1.04 -16.00
CA LEU A 706 8.30 -0.70 -16.07
C LEU A 706 7.66 -0.97 -14.71
N ASN A 707 7.06 0.05 -14.11
CA ASN A 707 6.32 -0.05 -12.87
C ASN A 707 5.08 0.84 -12.95
N ASP A 708 3.89 0.30 -12.70
CA ASP A 708 2.56 0.95 -12.81
C ASP A 708 2.38 1.88 -14.03
N GLY A 709 2.94 1.49 -15.17
CA GLY A 709 2.90 2.26 -16.42
C GLY A 709 3.98 3.33 -16.56
N SER A 710 4.83 3.53 -15.57
CA SER A 710 6.03 4.37 -15.63
C SER A 710 7.19 3.56 -16.21
N TRP A 711 7.78 4.00 -17.31
CA TRP A 711 8.88 3.28 -17.97
C TRP A 711 9.95 4.19 -18.58
N VAL A 712 9.65 5.46 -18.80
CA VAL A 712 10.54 6.34 -19.60
C VAL A 712 11.90 6.51 -18.94
N ASP A 713 11.92 6.92 -17.68
CA ASP A 713 13.17 7.13 -16.94
C ASP A 713 13.80 5.78 -16.57
N PHE A 714 13.00 4.81 -16.09
CA PHE A 714 13.49 3.49 -15.67
C PHE A 714 14.18 2.73 -16.79
N SER A 715 13.55 2.66 -17.98
CA SER A 715 14.15 2.00 -19.13
C SER A 715 15.37 2.75 -19.69
N SER A 716 15.35 4.08 -19.65
CA SER A 716 16.48 4.92 -20.08
C SER A 716 17.69 4.71 -19.19
N ASP A 717 17.53 4.79 -17.88
CA ASP A 717 18.62 4.59 -16.93
C ASP A 717 19.18 3.18 -17.00
N PHE A 718 18.31 2.17 -17.11
CA PHE A 718 18.73 0.79 -17.32
C PHE A 718 19.60 0.61 -18.59
N LEU A 719 19.16 1.17 -19.74
CA LEU A 719 19.90 1.08 -21.00
C LEU A 719 21.25 1.82 -20.93
N HIS A 720 21.30 2.95 -20.23
CA HIS A 720 22.56 3.64 -19.97
C HIS A 720 23.51 2.77 -19.13
N LEU A 721 23.01 2.12 -18.06
CA LEU A 721 23.83 1.21 -17.23
C LEU A 721 24.37 0.00 -18.02
N VAL A 722 23.59 -0.57 -18.94
CA VAL A 722 24.05 -1.65 -19.83
C VAL A 722 25.26 -1.19 -20.63
N ASN A 723 25.31 0.05 -21.09
CA ASN A 723 26.44 0.59 -21.85
C ASN A 723 27.73 0.70 -21.02
N PHE A 724 27.62 0.66 -19.69
CA PHE A 724 28.76 0.64 -18.77
C PHE A 724 28.97 -0.72 -18.08
N GLY A 725 28.38 -1.77 -18.64
CA GLY A 725 28.68 -3.16 -18.27
C GLY A 725 27.80 -3.73 -17.15
N VAL A 726 26.84 -2.97 -16.63
CA VAL A 726 25.86 -3.51 -15.67
C VAL A 726 24.95 -4.51 -16.42
N ARG A 727 24.96 -5.75 -15.98
CA ARG A 727 24.21 -6.84 -16.62
C ARG A 727 23.13 -7.35 -15.69
N ALA A 728 22.04 -6.62 -15.62
CA ALA A 728 20.83 -7.03 -14.93
C ALA A 728 19.75 -7.45 -15.92
N VAL A 729 18.80 -8.22 -15.45
CA VAL A 729 17.64 -8.66 -16.25
C VAL A 729 16.49 -7.66 -16.03
N PRO A 730 15.95 -7.04 -17.09
CA PRO A 730 14.86 -6.10 -16.95
C PRO A 730 13.54 -6.83 -16.69
N VAL A 731 12.73 -6.28 -15.77
CA VAL A 731 11.38 -6.75 -15.46
C VAL A 731 10.35 -5.62 -15.53
N GLY A 732 9.11 -5.96 -15.83
CA GLY A 732 7.94 -5.09 -15.78
C GLY A 732 6.96 -5.61 -14.75
N VAL A 733 6.42 -4.72 -13.94
CA VAL A 733 5.67 -5.05 -12.74
C VAL A 733 4.45 -4.16 -12.57
N SER A 734 3.49 -4.59 -11.75
CA SER A 734 2.33 -3.77 -11.44
C SER A 734 2.52 -2.87 -10.22
N ASP A 735 3.26 -3.29 -9.22
CA ASP A 735 3.39 -2.63 -7.93
C ASP A 735 2.01 -2.33 -7.33
N SER A 736 1.13 -3.33 -7.42
CA SER A 736 -0.29 -3.15 -7.16
C SER A 736 -0.58 -3.28 -5.66
N HIS A 737 -1.09 -2.22 -5.06
CA HIS A 737 -1.52 -2.15 -3.67
C HIS A 737 -3.05 -2.30 -3.51
N GLY A 738 -3.80 -1.92 -4.54
CA GLY A 738 -5.26 -2.03 -4.61
C GLY A 738 -5.73 -3.04 -5.65
N HIS A 739 -7.03 -3.07 -5.91
CA HIS A 739 -7.60 -3.92 -6.97
C HIS A 739 -7.24 -3.44 -8.38
N GLU A 740 -6.89 -2.18 -8.56
CA GLU A 740 -6.92 -1.47 -9.84
C GLU A 740 -5.55 -1.05 -10.36
N ASN A 741 -4.55 -0.99 -9.50
CA ASN A 741 -3.26 -0.39 -9.80
C ASN A 741 -2.44 -1.31 -10.71
N GLY A 742 -2.53 -1.12 -12.01
CA GLY A 742 -1.67 -1.75 -12.99
C GLY A 742 -1.70 -3.27 -13.13
N MET A 743 -2.37 -3.99 -12.22
CA MET A 743 -2.43 -5.46 -12.23
C MET A 743 -2.84 -6.00 -13.61
N GLY A 744 -2.03 -6.89 -14.14
CA GLY A 744 -2.26 -7.56 -15.42
C GLY A 744 -2.13 -6.69 -16.67
N ALA A 745 -2.06 -5.36 -16.57
CA ALA A 745 -1.66 -4.49 -17.67
C ALA A 745 -0.14 -4.45 -17.81
N ASN A 746 0.55 -4.34 -16.67
CA ASN A 746 2.00 -4.41 -16.55
C ASN A 746 2.39 -5.83 -16.12
N LEU A 747 3.31 -6.42 -16.81
CA LEU A 747 3.88 -7.72 -16.45
C LEU A 747 5.22 -7.96 -17.18
N THR A 748 5.86 -9.05 -16.82
CA THR A 748 7.02 -9.59 -17.53
C THR A 748 6.62 -10.88 -18.25
N TRP A 749 6.79 -10.92 -19.57
CA TRP A 749 6.77 -12.18 -20.31
C TRP A 749 8.11 -12.90 -20.06
N LEU A 750 8.05 -14.08 -19.46
CA LEU A 750 9.22 -14.89 -19.13
C LEU A 750 9.25 -16.14 -20.01
N TYR A 751 10.31 -16.31 -20.78
CA TYR A 751 10.55 -17.53 -21.56
C TYR A 751 11.08 -18.64 -20.65
N THR A 752 10.33 -19.72 -20.51
CA THR A 752 10.69 -20.90 -19.72
C THR A 752 10.96 -22.13 -20.58
N GLY A 753 10.56 -22.07 -21.88
CA GLY A 753 10.61 -23.21 -22.78
C GLY A 753 9.55 -24.29 -22.52
N GLU A 754 8.91 -24.24 -21.36
CA GLU A 754 7.87 -25.17 -20.89
C GLU A 754 6.65 -24.39 -20.38
N ASP A 755 5.50 -25.04 -20.36
CA ASP A 755 4.29 -24.46 -19.80
C ASP A 755 4.31 -24.51 -18.26
N HIS A 756 3.55 -23.67 -17.66
CA HIS A 756 3.09 -23.42 -16.30
C HIS A 756 3.51 -24.38 -15.13
N ALA A 757 3.58 -25.70 -15.32
CA ALA A 757 3.82 -26.66 -14.22
C ALA A 757 5.26 -26.66 -13.65
N ALA A 758 6.24 -26.19 -14.41
CA ALA A 758 7.65 -26.13 -13.98
C ALA A 758 7.98 -24.96 -13.06
N LEU A 759 7.07 -24.02 -12.89
CA LEU A 759 7.29 -22.75 -12.20
C LEU A 759 7.22 -22.82 -10.66
N THR A 760 6.85 -23.96 -10.13
CA THR A 760 6.87 -24.19 -8.67
C THR A 760 8.24 -24.58 -8.14
N ASP A 761 9.21 -24.87 -9.02
CA ASP A 761 10.60 -25.09 -8.63
C ASP A 761 11.39 -23.76 -8.63
N PRO A 762 11.79 -23.26 -7.46
CA PRO A 762 12.53 -22.00 -7.33
C PRO A 762 13.84 -21.98 -8.15
N ALA A 763 14.54 -23.08 -8.24
CA ALA A 763 15.80 -23.15 -8.96
C ALA A 763 15.60 -23.05 -10.49
N ALA A 764 14.56 -23.71 -11.02
CA ALA A 764 14.19 -23.59 -12.43
C ALA A 764 13.71 -22.18 -12.77
N LEU A 765 12.90 -21.57 -11.91
CA LEU A 765 12.43 -20.18 -12.06
C LEU A 765 13.61 -19.21 -12.11
N LYS A 766 14.51 -19.28 -11.12
CA LYS A 766 15.73 -18.45 -11.09
C LYS A 766 16.57 -18.65 -12.36
N ALA A 767 16.80 -19.88 -12.77
CA ALA A 767 17.59 -20.18 -13.96
C ALA A 767 16.96 -19.59 -15.24
N ALA A 768 15.65 -19.73 -15.43
CA ALA A 768 14.92 -19.16 -16.57
C ALA A 768 14.99 -17.63 -16.58
N THR A 769 14.79 -17.00 -15.41
CA THR A 769 14.85 -15.55 -15.27
C THR A 769 16.24 -15.00 -15.57
N LEU A 770 17.28 -15.57 -14.96
CA LEU A 770 18.66 -15.12 -15.14
C LEU A 770 19.25 -15.46 -16.52
N ALA A 771 18.64 -16.38 -17.27
CA ALA A 771 18.94 -16.53 -18.69
C ALA A 771 18.53 -15.31 -19.53
N GLY A 772 17.90 -14.30 -18.92
CA GLY A 772 17.47 -13.07 -19.58
C GLY A 772 16.28 -13.25 -20.52
N GLY A 773 15.53 -14.35 -20.36
CA GLY A 773 14.37 -14.68 -21.19
C GLY A 773 13.15 -13.77 -20.95
N THR A 774 13.36 -12.51 -20.55
CA THR A 774 12.31 -11.57 -20.16
C THR A 774 11.97 -10.56 -21.25
N VAL A 775 10.69 -10.16 -21.25
CA VAL A 775 10.16 -9.04 -22.02
C VAL A 775 9.19 -8.27 -21.11
N PRO A 776 9.65 -7.21 -20.44
CA PRO A 776 8.77 -6.27 -19.74
C PRO A 776 7.73 -5.69 -20.69
N ALA A 777 6.46 -5.69 -20.28
CA ALA A 777 5.38 -5.27 -21.17
C ALA A 777 4.23 -4.59 -20.42
N LEU A 778 3.74 -3.53 -21.04
CA LEU A 778 2.45 -2.90 -20.82
C LEU A 778 1.61 -3.15 -22.08
N GLY A 779 1.02 -4.35 -22.16
CA GLY A 779 0.15 -4.77 -23.26
C GLY A 779 0.74 -5.80 -24.22
N PRO A 780 1.64 -5.44 -25.15
CA PRO A 780 2.02 -6.36 -26.22
C PRO A 780 3.01 -7.46 -25.79
N TYR A 781 2.96 -8.57 -26.51
CA TYR A 781 3.92 -9.65 -26.43
C TYR A 781 4.91 -9.58 -27.60
N LEU A 782 6.21 -9.71 -27.30
CA LEU A 782 7.28 -9.78 -28.28
C LEU A 782 7.86 -11.20 -28.35
N ASP A 783 7.85 -11.82 -29.51
CA ASP A 783 8.60 -13.06 -29.81
C ASP A 783 9.83 -12.69 -30.64
N LEU A 784 11.02 -12.90 -30.07
CA LEU A 784 12.30 -12.57 -30.68
C LEU A 784 13.11 -13.84 -30.88
N ARG A 785 13.54 -14.12 -32.15
CA ARG A 785 14.27 -15.33 -32.50
C ARG A 785 15.47 -15.03 -33.38
N VAL A 786 16.61 -15.66 -33.06
CA VAL A 786 17.78 -15.81 -33.93
C VAL A 786 17.88 -17.32 -34.28
N ASP A 787 17.82 -17.66 -35.53
CA ASP A 787 17.83 -19.06 -36.02
C ASP A 787 16.80 -19.98 -35.32
N GLY A 788 15.64 -19.40 -34.93
CA GLY A 788 14.58 -20.11 -34.24
C GLY A 788 14.75 -20.24 -32.72
N VAL A 789 15.89 -19.80 -32.16
CA VAL A 789 16.18 -19.80 -30.75
C VAL A 789 15.70 -18.48 -30.14
N TRP A 790 15.17 -18.48 -28.92
CA TRP A 790 14.81 -17.28 -28.17
C TRP A 790 16.02 -16.37 -28.02
N ALA A 791 15.86 -15.09 -28.32
CA ALA A 791 16.98 -14.16 -28.46
C ALA A 791 17.11 -13.13 -27.31
N SER A 792 15.99 -12.80 -26.62
CA SER A 792 16.03 -11.83 -25.52
C SER A 792 17.00 -12.30 -24.44
N GLY A 793 17.89 -11.43 -23.98
CA GLY A 793 18.88 -11.69 -22.95
C GLY A 793 20.13 -12.49 -23.38
N HIS A 794 20.18 -13.01 -24.62
CA HIS A 794 21.25 -13.88 -25.08
C HIS A 794 22.41 -13.12 -25.72
N THR A 795 23.59 -13.72 -25.66
CA THR A 795 24.79 -13.28 -26.41
C THR A 795 24.99 -14.18 -27.63
N PHE A 796 25.27 -13.56 -28.77
CA PHE A 796 25.54 -14.25 -30.05
C PHE A 796 26.86 -13.76 -30.63
N ASP A 797 27.57 -14.68 -31.31
CA ASP A 797 28.83 -14.40 -31.99
C ASP A 797 28.59 -13.85 -33.40
N GLY A 798 29.18 -12.69 -33.72
CA GLY A 798 29.14 -12.10 -35.06
C GLY A 798 27.75 -11.66 -35.53
N PRO A 799 27.61 -11.31 -36.81
CA PRO A 799 26.36 -10.81 -37.39
C PRO A 799 25.19 -11.76 -37.26
N GLN A 800 24.00 -11.25 -36.93
CA GLN A 800 22.78 -12.02 -36.73
C GLN A 800 21.58 -11.47 -37.51
N THR A 801 20.62 -12.33 -37.83
CA THR A 801 19.29 -11.93 -38.28
C THR A 801 18.29 -12.17 -37.15
N LEU A 802 17.78 -11.05 -36.57
CA LEU A 802 16.78 -11.08 -35.53
C LEU A 802 15.39 -11.08 -36.17
N ASN A 803 14.63 -12.15 -35.98
CA ASN A 803 13.23 -12.23 -36.37
C ASN A 803 12.34 -11.82 -35.20
N VAL A 804 11.39 -10.92 -35.43
CA VAL A 804 10.51 -10.34 -34.40
C VAL A 804 9.07 -10.52 -34.83
N GLN A 805 8.23 -10.96 -33.89
CA GLN A 805 6.77 -10.90 -34.00
C GLN A 805 6.20 -10.12 -32.81
N VAL A 806 5.29 -9.20 -33.10
CA VAL A 806 4.53 -8.46 -32.09
C VAL A 806 3.10 -8.97 -32.09
N ARG A 807 2.63 -9.41 -30.93
CA ARG A 807 1.27 -9.92 -30.76
C ARG A 807 0.54 -9.14 -29.69
N ALA A 808 -0.74 -8.88 -29.92
CA ALA A 808 -1.61 -8.23 -28.96
C ALA A 808 -3.08 -8.50 -29.28
N ALA A 809 -3.97 -8.32 -28.32
CA ALA A 809 -5.41 -8.29 -28.55
C ALA A 809 -5.82 -7.05 -29.37
N THR A 810 -7.00 -7.06 -29.98
CA THR A 810 -7.44 -5.98 -30.91
C THR A 810 -7.52 -4.60 -30.24
N TRP A 811 -7.80 -4.55 -28.96
CA TRP A 811 -7.85 -3.30 -28.17
C TRP A 811 -6.47 -2.73 -27.82
N CYS A 812 -5.39 -3.47 -28.02
CA CYS A 812 -4.02 -3.03 -27.79
C CYS A 812 -3.37 -2.71 -29.15
N VAL A 813 -3.42 -1.44 -29.54
CA VAL A 813 -2.99 -0.95 -30.85
C VAL A 813 -1.52 -0.56 -30.82
N ILE A 814 -0.72 -1.18 -31.69
CA ILE A 814 0.71 -0.91 -31.85
C ILE A 814 0.94 -0.03 -33.08
N ASP A 815 1.71 1.03 -32.94
CA ASP A 815 2.00 2.00 -34.02
C ASP A 815 3.39 1.81 -34.64
N ARG A 816 4.35 1.33 -33.82
CA ARG A 816 5.75 1.23 -34.23
C ARG A 816 6.49 0.13 -33.50
N VAL A 817 7.50 -0.41 -34.18
CA VAL A 817 8.53 -1.29 -33.64
C VAL A 817 9.89 -0.66 -33.87
N GLN A 818 10.69 -0.52 -32.83
CA GLN A 818 12.00 0.12 -32.86
C GLN A 818 13.09 -0.90 -32.52
N LEU A 819 14.21 -0.81 -33.22
CA LEU A 819 15.46 -1.43 -32.84
C LEU A 819 16.39 -0.37 -32.24
N LEU A 820 16.83 -0.59 -31.02
CA LEU A 820 17.84 0.23 -30.36
C LEU A 820 19.17 -0.51 -30.41
N ARG A 821 20.27 0.21 -30.66
CA ARG A 821 21.65 -0.23 -30.48
C ARG A 821 22.28 0.65 -29.41
N ASP A 822 22.81 0.03 -28.35
CA ASP A 822 23.47 0.73 -27.26
C ASP A 822 22.59 1.87 -26.67
N GLY A 823 21.29 1.59 -26.52
CA GLY A 823 20.28 2.52 -26.02
C GLY A 823 19.78 3.56 -27.04
N VAL A 824 20.31 3.58 -28.28
CA VAL A 824 19.93 4.57 -29.32
C VAL A 824 19.10 3.90 -30.41
N VAL A 825 17.97 4.50 -30.80
CA VAL A 825 17.14 3.99 -31.92
C VAL A 825 17.94 4.04 -33.23
N VAL A 826 18.16 2.89 -33.84
CA VAL A 826 18.89 2.74 -35.13
C VAL A 826 17.98 2.32 -36.28
N ASP A 827 16.82 1.72 -35.99
CA ASP A 827 15.79 1.40 -36.99
C ASP A 827 14.40 1.53 -36.37
N GLU A 828 13.44 2.01 -37.16
CA GLU A 828 12.04 2.14 -36.75
C GLU A 828 11.12 1.66 -37.87
N ARG A 829 10.15 0.82 -37.53
CA ARG A 829 9.14 0.28 -38.43
C ARG A 829 7.77 0.76 -37.99
N ALA A 830 7.06 1.49 -38.82
CA ALA A 830 5.67 1.79 -38.60
C ALA A 830 4.83 0.52 -38.73
N VAL A 831 3.86 0.36 -37.85
CA VAL A 831 2.90 -0.75 -37.84
C VAL A 831 1.59 -0.26 -38.46
N SER A 832 1.11 -0.97 -39.45
CA SER A 832 -0.15 -0.70 -40.13
C SER A 832 -1.23 -1.69 -39.71
N PRO A 833 -2.51 -1.33 -39.72
CA PRO A 833 -3.59 -2.29 -39.58
C PRO A 833 -3.53 -3.47 -40.59
N ASP A 834 -2.92 -3.23 -41.78
CA ASP A 834 -2.73 -4.27 -42.82
C ASP A 834 -1.67 -5.31 -42.43
N ASP A 835 -0.82 -5.05 -41.43
CA ASP A 835 0.16 -5.99 -40.88
C ASP A 835 -0.49 -7.01 -39.95
N ALA A 836 -1.74 -6.78 -39.54
CA ALA A 836 -2.46 -7.64 -38.63
C ALA A 836 -2.73 -9.03 -39.28
N GLY A 837 -2.50 -10.07 -38.49
CA GLY A 837 -2.68 -11.44 -38.90
C GLY A 837 -3.39 -12.31 -37.86
N ALA A 838 -3.51 -13.59 -38.16
CA ALA A 838 -4.10 -14.56 -37.25
C ALA A 838 -3.31 -14.68 -35.95
N GLY A 839 -3.98 -15.06 -34.85
CA GLY A 839 -3.36 -15.27 -33.54
C GLY A 839 -2.81 -13.97 -32.95
N GLY A 840 -3.53 -12.88 -33.07
CA GLY A 840 -3.17 -11.59 -32.47
C GLY A 840 -1.93 -10.92 -33.07
N LEU A 841 -1.40 -11.41 -34.22
CA LEU A 841 -0.25 -10.80 -34.87
C LEU A 841 -0.56 -9.33 -35.25
N ARG A 842 0.29 -8.41 -34.81
CA ARG A 842 0.24 -6.99 -35.14
C ARG A 842 1.31 -6.57 -36.12
N TRP A 843 2.47 -7.21 -36.02
CA TRP A 843 3.59 -6.99 -36.91
C TRP A 843 4.56 -8.19 -36.89
N ALA A 844 5.19 -8.42 -38.02
CA ALA A 844 6.30 -9.37 -38.12
C ALA A 844 7.36 -8.84 -39.11
N GLY A 845 8.62 -8.96 -38.71
CA GLY A 845 9.73 -8.53 -39.54
C GLY A 845 11.06 -9.04 -39.03
N SER A 846 12.14 -8.61 -39.70
CA SER A 846 13.49 -8.96 -39.32
C SER A 846 14.39 -7.74 -39.30
N PHE A 847 15.34 -7.73 -38.37
CA PHE A 847 16.45 -6.78 -38.32
C PHE A 847 17.76 -7.49 -38.54
N LEU A 848 18.66 -6.87 -39.30
CA LEU A 848 20.01 -7.36 -39.51
C LEU A 848 20.91 -6.65 -38.47
N LEU A 849 21.56 -7.45 -37.63
CA LEU A 849 22.45 -6.98 -36.55
C LEU A 849 23.91 -7.24 -37.05
N GLU A 850 24.56 -6.18 -37.56
CA GLU A 850 25.93 -6.20 -38.07
C GLU A 850 26.74 -5.06 -37.45
N PRO A 851 27.03 -5.11 -36.13
CA PRO A 851 27.85 -4.10 -35.52
C PRO A 851 29.32 -4.29 -35.88
N ASP A 852 30.08 -3.20 -35.91
CA ASP A 852 31.51 -3.13 -36.16
C ASP A 852 32.38 -3.35 -34.90
N GLN A 853 31.75 -3.31 -33.76
CA GLN A 853 32.31 -3.61 -32.43
C GLN A 853 31.18 -4.24 -31.59
N ASP A 854 31.51 -4.77 -30.44
CA ASP A 854 30.52 -5.32 -29.53
C ASP A 854 29.39 -4.32 -29.27
N ALA A 855 28.16 -4.82 -29.26
CA ALA A 855 26.98 -3.98 -29.13
C ALA A 855 25.85 -4.69 -28.39
N SER A 856 25.00 -3.92 -27.74
CA SER A 856 23.74 -4.38 -27.20
C SER A 856 22.59 -3.95 -28.13
N TYR A 857 21.58 -4.81 -28.27
CA TYR A 857 20.38 -4.51 -29.04
C TYR A 857 19.12 -4.76 -28.23
N VAL A 858 18.15 -3.86 -28.36
CA VAL A 858 16.85 -3.96 -27.72
C VAL A 858 15.76 -3.71 -28.76
N VAL A 859 14.70 -4.50 -28.71
CA VAL A 859 13.48 -4.25 -29.49
C VAL A 859 12.44 -3.65 -28.60
N MET A 860 11.85 -2.53 -29.02
CA MET A 860 10.69 -1.92 -28.37
C MET A 860 9.50 -1.93 -29.32
N ALA A 861 8.30 -2.22 -28.79
CA ALA A 861 7.03 -2.01 -29.49
C ALA A 861 6.18 -1.04 -28.71
N GLN A 862 5.56 -0.08 -29.40
CA GLN A 862 4.83 1.02 -28.77
C GLN A 862 3.55 1.35 -29.53
N GLY A 863 2.53 1.85 -28.78
CA GLY A 863 1.31 2.41 -29.32
C GLY A 863 0.96 3.75 -28.67
N SER A 864 0.35 4.63 -29.44
CA SER A 864 -0.12 5.95 -28.96
C SER A 864 -1.57 5.93 -28.47
N ALA A 865 -2.34 4.92 -28.91
CA ALA A 865 -3.74 4.77 -28.52
C ALA A 865 -3.85 4.23 -27.09
N ASP A 866 -4.87 4.67 -26.41
CA ASP A 866 -5.28 4.16 -25.12
C ASP A 866 -5.78 2.69 -25.23
N MET A 867 -5.45 1.85 -24.27
CA MET A 867 -5.85 0.44 -24.22
C MET A 867 -7.28 0.24 -23.70
N SER A 868 -8.14 1.24 -23.90
CA SER A 868 -9.56 1.12 -23.57
C SER A 868 -10.25 0.05 -24.44
N PRO A 869 -11.28 -0.60 -23.91
CA PRO A 869 -11.89 -0.41 -22.60
C PRO A 869 -11.24 -1.18 -21.45
N PRO A 870 -10.38 -2.23 -21.67
CA PRO A 870 -9.86 -3.03 -20.55
C PRO A 870 -8.97 -2.25 -19.58
N TYR A 871 -8.08 -1.41 -20.12
CA TYR A 871 -7.06 -0.68 -19.34
C TYR A 871 -7.03 0.81 -19.73
N PRO A 872 -8.06 1.59 -19.36
CA PRO A 872 -8.10 3.02 -19.70
C PRO A 872 -6.93 3.80 -19.12
N GLY A 873 -6.43 4.78 -19.89
CA GLY A 873 -5.30 5.61 -19.49
C GLY A 873 -3.94 4.96 -19.70
N LYS A 874 -3.87 3.64 -19.95
CA LYS A 874 -2.62 2.95 -20.23
C LYS A 874 -2.38 2.89 -21.74
N ARG A 875 -1.11 3.01 -22.17
CA ARG A 875 -0.69 2.94 -23.57
C ARG A 875 0.25 1.79 -23.81
N PRO A 876 0.14 1.09 -24.95
CA PRO A 876 0.99 -0.06 -25.23
C PRO A 876 2.47 0.26 -25.22
N TRP A 877 3.25 -0.56 -24.54
CA TRP A 877 4.70 -0.53 -24.52
C TRP A 877 5.25 -1.92 -24.20
N ALA A 878 6.33 -2.33 -24.85
CA ALA A 878 7.10 -3.51 -24.47
C ALA A 878 8.55 -3.33 -24.89
N MET A 879 9.46 -3.95 -24.14
CA MET A 879 10.89 -3.92 -24.38
C MET A 879 11.48 -5.33 -24.18
N SER A 880 12.33 -5.79 -25.07
CA SER A 880 13.10 -7.02 -24.85
C SER A 880 14.21 -6.78 -23.81
N ALA A 881 14.66 -7.82 -23.13
CA ALA A 881 15.98 -7.74 -22.51
C ALA A 881 17.04 -7.51 -23.58
N PRO A 882 18.18 -6.89 -23.24
CA PRO A 882 19.25 -6.65 -24.19
C PRO A 882 19.79 -7.95 -24.79
N LEU A 883 19.89 -7.97 -26.10
CA LEU A 883 20.58 -9.01 -26.89
C LEU A 883 21.97 -8.50 -27.18
N PHE A 884 22.98 -9.32 -26.94
CA PHE A 884 24.37 -8.92 -27.06
C PHE A 884 25.01 -9.56 -28.30
N ILE A 885 25.77 -8.77 -29.05
CA ILE A 885 26.60 -9.28 -30.17
C ILE A 885 28.05 -9.12 -29.76
N ASP A 886 28.74 -10.27 -29.70
CA ASP A 886 30.17 -10.38 -29.52
C ASP A 886 30.80 -10.50 -30.90
N VAL A 887 31.54 -9.50 -31.36
CA VAL A 887 32.06 -9.40 -32.72
C VAL A 887 33.32 -10.23 -32.92
N ASP A 888 34.16 -10.31 -31.90
CA ASP A 888 35.48 -10.95 -32.01
C ASP A 888 35.59 -12.31 -31.30
N GLY A 889 34.54 -12.76 -30.59
CA GLY A 889 34.51 -14.02 -29.83
C GLY A 889 35.30 -13.97 -28.54
N GLY A 890 35.67 -12.76 -28.08
CA GLY A 890 36.41 -12.53 -26.84
C GLY A 890 35.54 -12.41 -25.59
N GLY A 891 34.23 -12.43 -25.77
CA GLY A 891 33.21 -12.09 -24.80
C GLY A 891 32.76 -10.63 -24.96
N TRP A 892 31.45 -10.40 -24.90
CA TRP A 892 30.90 -9.05 -25.06
C TRP A 892 31.47 -8.04 -24.06
N SER A 893 31.92 -6.91 -24.57
CA SER A 893 32.43 -5.77 -23.81
C SER A 893 31.53 -4.54 -23.94
N ALA A 894 31.33 -3.80 -22.86
CA ALA A 894 30.47 -2.63 -22.84
C ALA A 894 31.07 -1.47 -23.64
N PRO A 895 30.29 -0.81 -24.53
CA PRO A 895 30.83 0.25 -25.38
C PRO A 895 31.22 1.52 -24.61
N GLY A 896 30.61 1.79 -23.44
CA GLY A 896 30.93 2.95 -22.59
C GLY A 896 32.07 2.72 -21.60
N GLY A 897 32.57 1.48 -21.49
CA GLY A 897 33.57 1.12 -20.49
C GLY A 897 32.95 0.53 -19.22
N SER A 898 33.53 0.83 -18.05
CA SER A 898 33.05 0.33 -16.76
C SER A 898 32.28 1.40 -16.00
N PHE A 899 31.23 0.99 -15.30
CA PHE A 899 30.53 1.84 -14.33
C PHE A 899 31.46 2.31 -13.22
N SER A 900 31.37 3.59 -12.83
CA SER A 900 32.22 4.20 -11.80
C SER A 900 31.41 4.67 -10.61
N THR A 901 31.75 4.18 -9.43
CA THR A 901 31.20 4.68 -8.16
C THR A 901 31.90 5.93 -7.62
N GLY A 902 32.81 6.54 -8.39
CA GLY A 902 33.57 7.75 -8.00
C GLY A 902 34.44 7.51 -6.75
N ASP A 903 35.75 7.72 -6.89
CA ASP A 903 36.67 7.78 -5.73
C ASP A 903 36.56 9.14 -5.01
#